data_052ed0129bc792baa244647f4b6bedc7
#
_entry.id   052ed0129bc792baa244647f4b6bedc7
#
_cell.length_a   1.000
_cell.length_b   1.000
_cell.length_c   1.000
_cell.angle_alpha   90.00
_cell.angle_beta   90.00
_cell.angle_gamma   90.00
#
_symmetry.space_group_name_H-M   'P 1'
#
loop_
_entity.id
_entity.type
_entity.pdbx_description
1 polymer ?
#
loop_
_entity_poly.entity_id
_entity_poly.type
_entity_poly.pdbx_seq_one_letter_code
_entity_poly.pdbx_strand_id
1 'polypeptide(L)'
;MNIQYEHIKKDDEILDSMESEIVEKSDSDKLSLETGDQKPKKKEEKKLTIEYFGTDLTKEAKDGYLDPIIGREKEIDQVIYTLLRKTKNNPLLIGEAGVGKTAIVEGLVQRINAKQVPEKLIGKKVFLLDMWTLVAGTKYRGEFESRMKSILEEATDPTNNIILFIDELHTIIGAGGQDQNDAAQMLKPLLSRGKIKLIGATTFDEYQKYIEKDAALKRRFQEVVVNEPSIEMTKQIIFGLKPTYEDFHGVVISEEAIESAIMLSKRYILNKQLPDKALDILDEASARKSTMQKKLDNDDEYKKQETKIEKIQKQIEKAIENQDYFAAAELKTEEEELKKNLQKLRSNKNIPAHLRSVIESSDIWNVLADKTGIPTNIVNEDEVSKLKRLDTELKGQIIGQDDAVNAVVKTLIRSRLSVIRKNKPIWSFLFLGPSGVGKTYLAKLIAKHYFGDETALIRFDMSEFMEKFSVSKLIGSPAGYVGYDEGGGLTEAVRRKPYSVILLDEIEKASPDVLNILLQILDEGQLKDSKGRRIDFKNTIIVMTSNIGTEEFSKKKTAIGFDTGSKNDIETKQFDDIKTRVLEELKNFLTPELSNRIDHKVVFRPLTKANLADIFNQQIKTFLAAWKENDQVKLPKFSKAEVDKIIDKIYDPAFGARPVERYINDEVEPQIINALLK
;
A
#
# COMPACT_ATOMS: atom_id res chain seq x y z
N MET A 1 -15.70 -14.69 22.04
CA MET A 1 -15.04 -13.98 23.15
C MET A 1 -14.66 -14.89 24.32
N ASN A 2 -15.39 -15.97 24.62
CA ASN A 2 -15.02 -16.87 25.74
C ASN A 2 -13.88 -17.89 25.43
N ILE A 3 -13.61 -18.20 24.18
CA ILE A 3 -12.55 -19.17 23.80
C ILE A 3 -11.14 -18.55 23.87
N GLN A 4 -11.01 -17.26 23.66
CA GLN A 4 -9.72 -16.56 23.81
C GLN A 4 -9.30 -16.37 25.29
N TYR A 5 -10.25 -16.29 26.22
CA TYR A 5 -9.94 -16.13 27.65
C TYR A 5 -9.48 -17.43 28.31
N GLU A 6 -9.88 -18.60 27.82
CA GLU A 6 -9.40 -19.88 28.35
C GLU A 6 -7.99 -20.26 27.89
N HIS A 7 -7.58 -19.84 26.69
CA HIS A 7 -6.19 -20.03 26.25
C HIS A 7 -5.22 -19.15 27.04
N ILE A 8 -5.57 -17.89 27.29
CA ILE A 8 -4.71 -16.95 28.06
C ILE A 8 -4.53 -17.46 29.52
N LYS A 9 -5.57 -18.03 30.14
CA LYS A 9 -5.43 -18.61 31.49
C LYS A 9 -4.56 -19.86 31.55
N LYS A 10 -4.59 -20.70 30.52
CA LYS A 10 -3.70 -21.87 30.47
C LYS A 10 -2.23 -21.51 30.26
N ASP A 11 -1.97 -20.46 29.48
CA ASP A 11 -0.60 -19.99 29.26
C ASP A 11 -0.03 -19.29 30.51
N ASP A 12 -0.85 -18.60 31.29
CA ASP A 12 -0.45 -18.00 32.59
C ASP A 12 -0.18 -19.09 33.66
N GLU A 13 -0.97 -20.15 33.73
CA GLU A 13 -0.75 -21.26 34.65
C GLU A 13 0.50 -22.09 34.30
N ILE A 14 0.85 -22.19 33.03
CA ILE A 14 2.11 -22.82 32.58
C ILE A 14 3.31 -21.95 32.92
N LEU A 15 3.21 -20.63 32.77
CA LEU A 15 4.26 -19.69 33.14
C LEU A 15 4.51 -19.66 34.65
N ASP A 16 3.48 -19.60 35.48
CA ASP A 16 3.60 -19.64 36.94
C ASP A 16 4.17 -20.98 37.45
N SER A 17 3.85 -22.12 36.80
CA SER A 17 4.44 -23.42 37.15
C SER A 17 5.92 -23.52 36.76
N MET A 18 6.35 -22.84 35.68
CA MET A 18 7.74 -22.79 35.24
C MET A 18 8.60 -21.85 36.10
N GLU A 19 8.03 -20.74 36.60
CA GLU A 19 8.72 -19.84 37.53
C GLU A 19 8.95 -20.48 38.91
N SER A 20 7.98 -21.27 39.41
CA SER A 20 8.16 -22.02 40.69
C SER A 20 9.22 -23.10 40.59
N GLU A 21 9.34 -23.80 39.45
CA GLU A 21 10.42 -24.79 39.24
C GLU A 21 11.82 -24.15 39.11
N ILE A 22 11.94 -22.91 38.64
CA ILE A 22 13.20 -22.19 38.49
C ILE A 22 13.68 -21.67 39.86
N VAL A 23 12.78 -21.24 40.74
CA VAL A 23 13.11 -20.71 42.08
C VAL A 23 13.46 -21.85 43.04
N GLU A 24 12.74 -23.00 43.00
CA GLU A 24 13.08 -24.15 43.85
C GLU A 24 14.43 -24.82 43.51
N LYS A 25 14.87 -24.75 42.25
CA LYS A 25 16.18 -25.31 41.83
C LYS A 25 17.37 -24.43 42.21
N SER A 26 17.19 -23.14 42.53
CA SER A 26 18.27 -22.25 42.97
C SER A 26 18.62 -22.43 44.44
N ASP A 27 17.72 -22.94 45.28
CA ASP A 27 17.95 -23.13 46.70
C ASP A 27 18.39 -24.59 47.08
N SER A 28 18.18 -25.56 46.18
CA SER A 28 18.56 -26.96 46.42
C SER A 28 20.03 -27.29 46.16
N ASP A 29 20.75 -26.44 45.44
CA ASP A 29 22.20 -26.63 45.14
C ASP A 29 23.16 -26.20 46.28
N LYS A 30 22.63 -25.75 47.41
CA LYS A 30 23.48 -25.34 48.58
C LYS A 30 23.60 -26.34 49.70
N LEU A 31 22.91 -27.49 49.66
CA LEU A 31 22.98 -28.44 50.75
C LEU A 31 22.96 -29.91 50.26
N SER A 32 24.06 -30.44 49.77
CA SER A 32 24.37 -31.86 49.88
C SER A 32 25.77 -32.20 49.38
N LEU A 33 26.73 -32.07 50.26
CA LEU A 33 27.97 -32.84 50.25
C LEU A 33 27.69 -34.10 51.16
N GLU A 34 27.88 -35.23 50.50
CA GLU A 34 28.15 -36.59 51.08
C GLU A 34 27.16 -37.67 50.62
N THR A 35 27.84 -38.65 50.08
CA THR A 35 27.63 -40.11 49.94
C THR A 35 27.16 -40.63 48.61
N GLY A 36 28.06 -41.48 48.05
CA GLY A 36 28.00 -42.08 46.74
C GLY A 36 26.94 -43.20 46.61
N ASP A 37 26.49 -43.30 45.38
CA ASP A 37 26.46 -44.56 44.61
C ASP A 37 25.98 -44.20 43.17
N GLN A 38 26.82 -44.57 42.23
CA GLN A 38 26.60 -44.21 40.81
C GLN A 38 25.76 -45.24 40.08
N LYS A 39 24.56 -44.89 39.65
CA LYS A 39 23.96 -45.42 38.44
C LYS A 39 23.93 -44.33 37.38
N PRO A 40 24.23 -44.61 36.10
CA PRO A 40 24.29 -43.55 35.07
C PRO A 40 22.89 -43.10 34.75
N LYS A 41 22.51 -41.92 35.28
CA LYS A 41 21.34 -41.16 34.79
C LYS A 41 21.67 -40.65 33.40
N LYS A 42 20.81 -40.93 32.40
CA LYS A 42 20.78 -40.18 31.14
C LYS A 42 20.86 -38.69 31.48
N LYS A 43 21.85 -38.00 30.96
CA LYS A 43 21.92 -36.54 31.01
C LYS A 43 20.66 -36.03 30.30
N GLU A 44 19.71 -35.52 31.02
CA GLU A 44 18.71 -34.61 30.48
C GLU A 44 19.49 -33.40 29.99
N GLU A 45 19.48 -33.15 28.72
CA GLU A 45 20.07 -31.92 28.12
C GLU A 45 19.32 -30.74 28.72
N LYS A 46 20.02 -29.94 29.55
CA LYS A 46 19.47 -28.72 30.12
C LYS A 46 19.09 -27.81 28.95
N LYS A 47 17.81 -27.55 28.72
CA LYS A 47 17.35 -26.59 27.71
C LYS A 47 17.95 -25.23 28.01
N LEU A 48 18.49 -24.59 27.01
CA LEU A 48 19.08 -23.24 27.11
C LEU A 48 17.96 -22.21 27.22
N THR A 49 18.21 -21.13 27.97
CA THR A 49 17.25 -19.99 28.08
C THR A 49 16.88 -19.41 26.72
N ILE A 50 17.84 -19.36 25.81
CA ILE A 50 17.61 -18.88 24.43
C ILE A 50 16.58 -19.71 23.66
N GLU A 51 16.42 -20.99 23.97
CA GLU A 51 15.43 -21.86 23.31
C GLU A 51 13.98 -21.54 23.71
N TYR A 52 13.77 -20.78 24.78
CA TYR A 52 12.44 -20.30 25.21
C TYR A 52 12.07 -18.93 24.58
N PHE A 53 13.06 -18.10 24.27
CA PHE A 53 12.88 -16.74 23.81
C PHE A 53 13.37 -16.50 22.38
N GLY A 54 13.78 -17.55 21.69
CA GLY A 54 14.26 -17.46 20.31
C GLY A 54 13.98 -18.72 19.50
N THR A 55 13.99 -18.57 18.19
CA THR A 55 13.80 -19.65 17.24
C THR A 55 15.14 -20.18 16.73
N ASP A 56 15.41 -21.47 16.84
CA ASP A 56 16.60 -22.11 16.23
C ASP A 56 16.40 -22.30 14.72
N LEU A 57 16.85 -21.32 13.95
CA LEU A 57 16.79 -21.37 12.47
C LEU A 57 17.58 -22.56 11.91
N THR A 58 18.63 -23.02 12.61
CA THR A 58 19.43 -24.18 12.17
C THR A 58 18.63 -25.46 12.23
N LYS A 59 17.74 -25.58 13.23
CA LYS A 59 16.82 -26.69 13.37
C LYS A 59 15.73 -26.62 12.31
N GLU A 60 15.10 -25.44 12.11
CA GLU A 60 14.07 -25.25 11.10
C GLU A 60 14.59 -25.57 9.70
N ALA A 61 15.83 -25.17 9.38
CA ALA A 61 16.45 -25.55 8.10
C ALA A 61 16.68 -27.06 7.95
N LYS A 62 17.00 -27.78 9.04
CA LYS A 62 17.14 -29.25 9.00
C LYS A 62 15.80 -29.95 8.82
N ASP A 63 14.77 -29.41 9.44
CA ASP A 63 13.41 -29.94 9.38
C ASP A 63 12.69 -29.58 8.07
N GLY A 64 13.33 -28.76 7.20
CA GLY A 64 12.81 -28.39 5.88
C GLY A 64 11.73 -27.31 5.90
N TYR A 65 11.68 -26.51 6.96
CA TYR A 65 10.70 -25.41 7.09
C TYR A 65 11.14 -24.10 6.44
N LEU A 66 12.42 -23.95 6.05
CA LEU A 66 12.91 -22.73 5.43
C LEU A 66 12.79 -22.82 3.90
N ASP A 67 12.34 -21.73 3.31
CA ASP A 67 12.25 -21.56 1.87
C ASP A 67 13.64 -21.52 1.17
N PRO A 68 13.74 -21.93 -0.09
CA PRO A 68 14.98 -21.84 -0.84
C PRO A 68 15.39 -20.39 -1.08
N ILE A 69 16.65 -20.05 -0.77
CA ILE A 69 17.17 -18.69 -0.96
C ILE A 69 17.89 -18.58 -2.31
N ILE A 70 17.48 -17.59 -3.09
CA ILE A 70 17.95 -17.35 -4.45
C ILE A 70 18.42 -15.91 -4.60
N GLY A 71 19.58 -15.74 -5.26
CA GLY A 71 20.05 -14.43 -5.70
C GLY A 71 20.63 -13.52 -4.61
N ARG A 72 21.02 -14.09 -3.46
CA ARG A 72 21.65 -13.36 -2.35
C ARG A 72 23.04 -13.90 -1.98
N GLU A 73 23.67 -14.59 -2.91
CA GLU A 73 24.95 -15.26 -2.71
C GLU A 73 26.03 -14.27 -2.25
N LYS A 74 26.09 -13.09 -2.85
CA LYS A 74 27.09 -12.06 -2.53
C LYS A 74 26.91 -11.52 -1.12
N GLU A 75 25.70 -11.22 -0.72
CA GLU A 75 25.39 -10.72 0.61
C GLU A 75 25.65 -11.80 1.66
N ILE A 76 25.29 -13.05 1.41
CA ILE A 76 25.58 -14.20 2.28
C ILE A 76 27.09 -14.37 2.43
N ASP A 77 27.87 -14.30 1.36
CA ASP A 77 29.34 -14.37 1.41
C ASP A 77 29.93 -13.22 2.24
N GLN A 78 29.42 -12.00 2.11
CA GLN A 78 29.84 -10.86 2.94
C GLN A 78 29.54 -11.09 4.43
N VAL A 79 28.39 -11.67 4.77
CA VAL A 79 28.06 -12.06 6.15
C VAL A 79 29.04 -13.11 6.66
N ILE A 80 29.32 -14.17 5.86
CA ILE A 80 30.31 -15.21 6.20
C ILE A 80 31.68 -14.60 6.44
N TYR A 81 32.20 -13.79 5.53
CA TYR A 81 33.50 -13.15 5.68
C TYR A 81 33.55 -12.25 6.90
N THR A 82 32.47 -11.52 7.19
CA THR A 82 32.37 -10.66 8.35
C THR A 82 32.43 -11.46 9.66
N LEU A 83 31.69 -12.55 9.77
CA LEU A 83 31.70 -13.45 10.94
C LEU A 83 33.06 -14.08 11.23
N LEU A 84 33.92 -14.21 10.22
CA LEU A 84 35.27 -14.78 10.33
C LEU A 84 36.35 -13.75 10.69
N ARG A 85 36.03 -12.45 10.65
CA ARG A 85 37.02 -11.38 10.96
C ARG A 85 37.42 -11.42 12.43
N LYS A 86 38.64 -10.93 12.71
CA LYS A 86 39.15 -10.76 14.05
C LYS A 86 38.49 -9.58 14.75
N THR A 87 38.22 -8.51 14.02
CA THR A 87 37.60 -7.28 14.50
C THR A 87 36.41 -6.93 13.57
N LYS A 88 35.39 -6.24 14.09
CA LYS A 88 34.15 -5.94 13.36
C LYS A 88 33.54 -7.22 12.78
N ASN A 89 33.44 -8.24 13.62
CA ASN A 89 32.97 -9.58 13.25
C ASN A 89 31.45 -9.76 13.40
N ASN A 90 30.71 -8.67 13.56
CA ASN A 90 29.26 -8.67 13.64
C ASN A 90 28.70 -7.98 12.38
N PRO A 91 28.10 -8.71 11.43
CA PRO A 91 27.44 -8.10 10.28
C PRO A 91 26.16 -7.39 10.68
N LEU A 92 25.92 -6.24 10.07
CA LEU A 92 24.68 -5.49 10.17
C LEU A 92 24.06 -5.34 8.78
N LEU A 93 22.95 -6.03 8.54
CA LEU A 93 22.18 -5.95 7.30
C LEU A 93 21.38 -4.64 7.30
N ILE A 94 21.67 -3.76 6.35
CA ILE A 94 21.00 -2.45 6.23
C ILE A 94 20.25 -2.41 4.90
N GLY A 95 18.94 -2.20 4.93
CA GLY A 95 18.12 -2.11 3.73
C GLY A 95 16.67 -1.83 4.09
N GLU A 96 15.90 -1.39 3.11
CA GLU A 96 14.47 -1.11 3.29
C GLU A 96 13.67 -2.35 3.74
N ALA A 97 12.46 -2.13 4.27
CA ALA A 97 11.57 -3.23 4.61
C ALA A 97 11.19 -4.02 3.34
N GLY A 98 11.15 -5.36 3.44
CA GLY A 98 10.73 -6.23 2.35
C GLY A 98 11.80 -6.53 1.29
N VAL A 99 13.06 -6.11 1.45
CA VAL A 99 14.16 -6.43 0.51
C VAL A 99 14.75 -7.84 0.71
N GLY A 100 14.36 -8.56 1.77
CA GLY A 100 14.84 -9.92 2.06
C GLY A 100 16.07 -9.99 2.97
N LYS A 101 16.18 -9.13 3.99
CA LYS A 101 17.27 -9.17 4.99
C LYS A 101 17.27 -10.49 5.77
N THR A 102 16.12 -10.93 6.24
CA THR A 102 15.96 -12.20 6.98
C THR A 102 16.32 -13.40 6.13
N ALA A 103 15.92 -13.40 4.84
CA ALA A 103 16.28 -14.45 3.87
C ALA A 103 17.81 -14.65 3.72
N ILE A 104 18.62 -13.59 3.84
CA ILE A 104 20.08 -13.70 3.81
C ILE A 104 20.61 -14.55 4.98
N VAL A 105 20.01 -14.37 6.16
CA VAL A 105 20.39 -15.15 7.35
C VAL A 105 19.91 -16.60 7.23
N GLU A 106 18.72 -16.82 6.73
CA GLU A 106 18.18 -18.15 6.42
C GLU A 106 19.08 -18.88 5.39
N GLY A 107 19.54 -18.17 4.34
CA GLY A 107 20.49 -18.69 3.39
C GLY A 107 21.86 -19.06 3.99
N LEU A 108 22.34 -18.25 4.94
CA LEU A 108 23.54 -18.60 5.73
C LEU A 108 23.32 -19.92 6.51
N VAL A 109 22.17 -20.05 7.14
CA VAL A 109 21.81 -21.25 7.93
C VAL A 109 21.73 -22.49 7.05
N GLN A 110 21.12 -22.37 5.87
CA GLN A 110 21.08 -23.47 4.88
C GLN A 110 22.48 -23.90 4.46
N ARG A 111 23.38 -22.93 4.19
CA ARG A 111 24.79 -23.22 3.86
C ARG A 111 25.56 -23.85 5.02
N ILE A 112 25.29 -23.45 6.28
CA ILE A 112 25.88 -24.08 7.47
C ILE A 112 25.47 -25.55 7.56
N ASN A 113 24.18 -25.86 7.36
CA ASN A 113 23.66 -27.22 7.40
C ASN A 113 24.20 -28.08 6.24
N ALA A 114 24.32 -27.48 5.04
CA ALA A 114 24.91 -28.14 3.88
C ALA A 114 26.46 -28.24 3.96
N LYS A 115 27.09 -27.74 5.03
CA LYS A 115 28.55 -27.65 5.20
C LYS A 115 29.25 -26.87 4.08
N GLN A 116 28.57 -25.93 3.46
CA GLN A 116 29.09 -25.05 2.39
C GLN A 116 29.64 -23.74 2.97
N VAL A 117 30.22 -23.81 4.14
CA VAL A 117 30.83 -22.69 4.85
C VAL A 117 32.22 -23.09 5.38
N PRO A 118 33.11 -22.14 5.67
CA PRO A 118 34.41 -22.43 6.27
C PRO A 118 34.27 -23.18 7.60
N GLU A 119 35.27 -24.03 7.93
CA GLU A 119 35.27 -24.94 9.08
C GLU A 119 34.87 -24.25 10.42
N LYS A 120 35.28 -23.00 10.61
CA LYS A 120 34.96 -22.22 11.83
C LYS A 120 33.47 -21.93 12.04
N LEU A 121 32.65 -22.08 10.99
CA LEU A 121 31.20 -21.88 11.03
C LEU A 121 30.42 -23.20 10.98
N ILE A 122 31.07 -24.31 10.66
CA ILE A 122 30.44 -25.65 10.68
C ILE A 122 29.98 -25.98 12.11
N GLY A 123 28.74 -26.42 12.26
CA GLY A 123 28.17 -26.80 13.55
C GLY A 123 27.75 -25.62 14.43
N LYS A 124 27.78 -24.39 13.91
CA LYS A 124 27.20 -23.23 14.57
C LYS A 124 25.68 -23.29 14.51
N LYS A 125 25.02 -22.92 15.60
CA LYS A 125 23.57 -22.75 15.69
C LYS A 125 23.23 -21.27 15.54
N VAL A 126 22.25 -20.93 14.74
CA VAL A 126 21.77 -19.56 14.55
C VAL A 126 20.40 -19.42 15.18
N PHE A 127 20.31 -18.56 16.20
CA PHE A 127 19.05 -18.28 16.90
C PHE A 127 18.53 -16.90 16.52
N LEU A 128 17.31 -16.85 15.99
CA LEU A 128 16.54 -15.61 15.86
C LEU A 128 15.96 -15.25 17.22
N LEU A 129 16.35 -14.12 17.77
CA LEU A 129 15.86 -13.63 19.04
C LEU A 129 14.56 -12.84 18.84
N ASP A 130 13.49 -13.31 19.49
CA ASP A 130 12.20 -12.62 19.46
C ASP A 130 12.12 -11.62 20.63
N MET A 131 12.17 -10.34 20.28
CA MET A 131 12.13 -9.26 21.26
C MET A 131 10.77 -9.12 21.95
N TRP A 132 9.69 -9.47 21.26
CA TRP A 132 8.35 -9.40 21.84
C TRP A 132 8.17 -10.44 22.96
N THR A 133 8.63 -11.66 22.72
CA THR A 133 8.58 -12.74 23.71
C THR A 133 9.48 -12.43 24.93
N LEU A 134 10.61 -11.75 24.71
CA LEU A 134 11.48 -11.33 25.81
C LEU A 134 10.85 -10.29 26.74
N VAL A 135 10.05 -9.37 26.18
CA VAL A 135 9.38 -8.31 26.93
C VAL A 135 8.02 -8.78 27.48
N ALA A 136 7.38 -9.74 26.81
CA ALA A 136 6.09 -10.25 27.24
C ALA A 136 6.15 -10.87 28.64
N GLY A 137 5.15 -10.56 29.48
CA GLY A 137 5.06 -11.06 30.86
C GLY A 137 6.00 -10.42 31.88
N THR A 138 6.91 -9.51 31.48
CA THR A 138 7.77 -8.80 32.45
C THR A 138 6.98 -7.69 33.14
N LYS A 139 6.71 -7.86 34.44
CA LYS A 139 6.07 -6.82 35.29
C LYS A 139 7.09 -5.78 35.77
N TYR A 140 8.36 -6.17 35.83
CA TYR A 140 9.46 -5.32 36.31
C TYR A 140 10.60 -5.32 35.31
N ARG A 141 11.23 -4.17 35.14
CA ARG A 141 12.41 -3.93 34.29
C ARG A 141 13.55 -4.93 34.50
N GLY A 142 13.81 -5.30 35.74
CA GLY A 142 14.87 -6.23 36.10
C GLY A 142 14.70 -7.65 35.57
N GLU A 143 13.50 -8.08 35.26
CA GLU A 143 13.21 -9.40 34.66
C GLU A 143 13.70 -9.49 33.22
N PHE A 144 13.41 -8.46 32.41
CA PHE A 144 13.93 -8.36 31.04
C PHE A 144 15.46 -8.34 31.03
N GLU A 145 16.07 -7.55 31.91
CA GLU A 145 17.52 -7.46 32.04
C GLU A 145 18.13 -8.82 32.42
N SER A 146 17.51 -9.55 33.34
CA SER A 146 17.95 -10.88 33.78
C SER A 146 17.85 -11.92 32.64
N ARG A 147 16.72 -11.94 31.90
CA ARG A 147 16.54 -12.83 30.74
C ARG A 147 17.57 -12.55 29.65
N MET A 148 17.73 -11.29 29.28
CA MET A 148 18.73 -10.86 28.28
C MET A 148 20.15 -11.23 28.72
N LYS A 149 20.48 -11.04 29.97
CA LYS A 149 21.79 -11.39 30.52
C LYS A 149 22.08 -12.89 30.43
N SER A 150 21.12 -13.73 30.78
CA SER A 150 21.25 -15.19 30.68
C SER A 150 21.48 -15.63 29.23
N ILE A 151 20.70 -15.10 28.28
CA ILE A 151 20.85 -15.37 26.83
C ILE A 151 22.23 -14.95 26.33
N LEU A 152 22.71 -13.78 26.74
CA LEU A 152 24.01 -13.27 26.33
C LEU A 152 25.17 -14.09 26.96
N GLU A 153 25.03 -14.60 28.17
CA GLU A 153 25.97 -15.51 28.81
C GLU A 153 26.02 -16.86 28.06
N GLU A 154 24.87 -17.45 27.73
CA GLU A 154 24.78 -18.67 26.92
C GLU A 154 25.37 -18.50 25.50
N ALA A 155 25.14 -17.37 24.86
CA ALA A 155 25.70 -17.06 23.55
C ALA A 155 27.24 -16.78 23.61
N THR A 156 27.75 -16.41 24.76
CA THR A 156 29.18 -16.16 24.95
C THR A 156 29.97 -17.44 25.24
N ASP A 157 29.29 -18.50 25.70
CA ASP A 157 29.94 -19.79 25.98
C ASP A 157 30.34 -20.48 24.67
N PRO A 158 31.63 -20.74 24.43
CA PRO A 158 32.11 -21.36 23.22
C PRO A 158 31.55 -22.78 22.97
N THR A 159 31.10 -23.47 24.03
CA THR A 159 30.56 -24.84 23.93
C THR A 159 29.19 -24.88 23.24
N ASN A 160 28.40 -23.84 23.40
CA ASN A 160 27.06 -23.75 22.83
C ASN A 160 27.06 -23.45 21.31
N ASN A 161 28.16 -22.91 20.79
CA ASN A 161 28.32 -22.63 19.35
C ASN A 161 27.23 -21.72 18.73
N ILE A 162 26.76 -20.73 19.48
CA ILE A 162 25.62 -19.87 19.12
C ILE A 162 26.08 -18.65 18.28
N ILE A 163 25.30 -18.32 17.27
CA ILE A 163 25.26 -17.02 16.59
C ILE A 163 23.88 -16.44 16.81
N LEU A 164 23.80 -15.24 17.39
CA LEU A 164 22.55 -14.54 17.56
C LEU A 164 22.15 -13.81 16.28
N PHE A 165 20.90 -13.88 15.92
CA PHE A 165 20.30 -13.02 14.89
C PHE A 165 19.22 -12.16 15.54
N ILE A 166 19.30 -10.85 15.35
CA ILE A 166 18.32 -9.89 15.85
C ILE A 166 17.81 -9.12 14.66
N ASP A 167 16.58 -9.41 14.29
CA ASP A 167 15.86 -8.58 13.32
C ASP A 167 15.38 -7.30 14.02
N GLU A 168 15.29 -6.21 13.28
CA GLU A 168 14.97 -4.88 13.82
C GLU A 168 15.84 -4.49 15.03
N LEU A 169 17.17 -4.62 14.91
CA LEU A 169 18.15 -4.35 15.99
C LEU A 169 17.93 -2.99 16.68
N HIS A 170 17.34 -2.02 15.97
CA HIS A 170 17.03 -0.70 16.52
C HIS A 170 16.01 -0.76 17.68
N THR A 171 15.16 -1.80 17.75
CA THR A 171 14.17 -1.97 18.82
C THR A 171 14.87 -2.17 20.18
N ILE A 172 16.02 -2.84 20.20
CA ILE A 172 16.84 -3.01 21.41
C ILE A 172 17.56 -1.72 21.79
N ILE A 173 18.03 -0.97 20.77
CA ILE A 173 18.85 0.23 20.97
C ILE A 173 17.99 1.45 21.30
N GLY A 174 16.73 1.49 20.81
CA GLY A 174 15.82 2.63 20.92
C GLY A 174 14.64 2.46 21.89
N ALA A 175 14.43 1.29 22.47
CA ALA A 175 13.26 0.95 23.28
C ALA A 175 13.20 1.62 24.67
N GLY A 176 14.23 2.37 25.08
CA GLY A 176 14.22 3.12 26.34
C GLY A 176 13.74 4.56 26.14
N GLY A 177 12.61 4.96 26.74
CA GLY A 177 12.15 6.35 26.82
C GLY A 177 13.23 7.30 27.38
N GLN A 178 12.91 8.28 28.20
CA GLN A 178 13.89 9.23 28.76
C GLN A 178 15.07 8.59 29.55
N ASP A 179 14.98 7.26 29.89
CA ASP A 179 16.01 6.47 30.55
C ASP A 179 16.71 5.45 29.61
N GLN A 180 17.21 5.90 28.56
CA GLN A 180 17.65 5.29 27.28
C GLN A 180 18.70 4.17 27.29
N ASN A 181 18.98 3.33 28.28
CA ASN A 181 20.32 2.71 28.23
C ASN A 181 20.50 1.20 28.42
N ASP A 182 19.52 0.37 28.75
CA ASP A 182 19.91 -0.88 29.41
C ASP A 182 20.28 -2.05 28.49
N ALA A 183 19.49 -2.40 27.47
CA ALA A 183 19.84 -3.52 26.59
C ALA A 183 21.03 -3.21 25.67
N ALA A 184 21.12 -1.98 25.17
CA ALA A 184 22.28 -1.53 24.39
C ALA A 184 23.57 -1.50 25.24
N GLN A 185 23.48 -1.12 26.53
CA GLN A 185 24.63 -1.13 27.44
C GLN A 185 25.12 -2.54 27.75
N MET A 186 24.24 -3.53 27.83
CA MET A 186 24.62 -4.93 28.00
C MET A 186 25.32 -5.52 26.78
N LEU A 187 24.87 -5.16 25.58
CA LEU A 187 25.49 -5.61 24.33
C LEU A 187 26.86 -4.99 24.06
N LYS A 188 27.05 -3.70 24.36
CA LYS A 188 28.30 -2.97 24.07
C LYS A 188 29.57 -3.64 24.62
N PRO A 189 29.65 -4.10 25.88
CA PRO A 189 30.85 -4.75 26.40
C PRO A 189 31.14 -6.10 25.72
N LEU A 190 30.11 -6.88 25.40
CA LEU A 190 30.24 -8.20 24.78
C LEU A 190 30.70 -8.11 23.34
N LEU A 191 30.11 -7.20 22.59
CA LEU A 191 30.52 -6.87 21.23
C LEU A 191 31.93 -6.32 21.19
N SER A 192 32.33 -5.53 22.22
CA SER A 192 33.66 -4.93 22.33
C SER A 192 34.75 -5.95 22.50
N ARG A 193 34.53 -7.00 23.26
CA ARG A 193 35.48 -8.07 23.53
C ARG A 193 35.50 -9.15 22.47
N GLY A 194 34.63 -9.08 21.46
CA GLY A 194 34.46 -10.09 20.38
C GLY A 194 34.01 -11.46 20.90
N LYS A 195 33.44 -11.51 22.10
CA LYS A 195 33.00 -12.74 22.76
C LYS A 195 31.72 -13.31 22.18
N ILE A 196 30.88 -12.45 21.60
CA ILE A 196 29.59 -12.83 20.97
C ILE A 196 29.68 -12.64 19.47
N LYS A 197 28.99 -13.49 18.72
CA LYS A 197 28.73 -13.32 17.30
C LYS A 197 27.26 -12.95 17.11
N LEU A 198 27.03 -11.78 16.56
CA LEU A 198 25.72 -11.18 16.39
C LEU A 198 25.53 -10.75 14.94
N ILE A 199 24.44 -11.15 14.32
CA ILE A 199 23.93 -10.62 13.06
C ILE A 199 22.79 -9.67 13.40
N GLY A 200 22.84 -8.43 12.95
CA GLY A 200 21.74 -7.48 13.10
C GLY A 200 21.09 -7.17 11.75
N ALA A 201 19.81 -6.82 11.76
CA ALA A 201 19.14 -6.25 10.61
C ALA A 201 18.41 -4.95 11.01
N THR A 202 18.36 -3.96 10.11
CA THR A 202 17.70 -2.66 10.34
C THR A 202 17.43 -1.96 9.02
N THR A 203 16.63 -0.88 9.03
CA THR A 203 16.46 0.01 7.88
C THR A 203 17.52 1.12 7.84
N PHE A 204 17.61 1.85 6.71
CA PHE A 204 18.55 2.97 6.57
C PHE A 204 18.25 4.10 7.56
N ASP A 205 16.98 4.47 7.70
CA ASP A 205 16.56 5.57 8.58
C ASP A 205 16.84 5.24 10.05
N GLU A 206 16.57 4.02 10.47
CA GLU A 206 16.82 3.55 11.84
C GLU A 206 18.30 3.39 12.12
N TYR A 207 19.09 2.92 11.14
CA TYR A 207 20.54 2.89 11.24
C TYR A 207 21.11 4.29 11.52
N GLN A 208 20.71 5.29 10.74
CA GLN A 208 21.15 6.67 10.92
C GLN A 208 20.72 7.24 12.28
N LYS A 209 19.50 6.93 12.70
CA LYS A 209 18.92 7.48 13.94
C LYS A 209 19.54 6.90 15.20
N TYR A 210 19.78 5.59 15.23
CA TYR A 210 20.11 4.87 16.47
C TYR A 210 21.54 4.31 16.50
N ILE A 211 22.10 3.85 15.38
CA ILE A 211 23.39 3.13 15.36
C ILE A 211 24.52 4.02 14.88
N GLU A 212 24.32 4.79 13.82
CA GLU A 212 25.37 5.63 13.25
C GLU A 212 25.86 6.72 14.22
N LYS A 213 24.95 7.25 15.03
CA LYS A 213 25.26 8.26 16.05
C LYS A 213 26.05 7.70 17.23
N ASP A 214 25.98 6.40 17.48
CA ASP A 214 26.71 5.73 18.54
C ASP A 214 28.07 5.21 18.02
N ALA A 215 29.12 5.96 18.26
CA ALA A 215 30.47 5.61 17.81
C ALA A 215 30.97 4.25 18.32
N ALA A 216 30.47 3.78 19.48
CA ALA A 216 30.86 2.49 20.05
C ALA A 216 30.23 1.33 19.27
N LEU A 217 28.96 1.43 18.90
CA LEU A 217 28.26 0.44 18.07
C LEU A 217 28.77 0.47 16.63
N LYS A 218 28.89 1.65 16.01
CA LYS A 218 29.41 1.81 14.63
C LYS A 218 30.78 1.14 14.43
N ARG A 219 31.65 1.16 15.44
CA ARG A 219 32.96 0.52 15.37
C ARG A 219 32.93 -1.01 15.52
N ARG A 220 31.79 -1.59 15.91
CA ARG A 220 31.68 -3.04 16.20
C ARG A 220 30.94 -3.79 15.11
N PHE A 221 30.05 -3.11 14.40
CA PHE A 221 29.35 -3.68 13.27
C PHE A 221 30.07 -3.44 11.94
N GLN A 222 29.93 -4.39 11.03
CA GLN A 222 30.27 -4.25 9.62
C GLN A 222 28.98 -4.15 8.84
N GLU A 223 28.81 -3.04 8.15
CA GLU A 223 27.65 -2.78 7.31
C GLU A 223 27.64 -3.70 6.09
N VAL A 224 26.51 -4.32 5.83
CA VAL A 224 26.19 -5.11 4.63
C VAL A 224 24.92 -4.52 4.06
N VAL A 225 25.07 -3.75 2.98
CA VAL A 225 23.93 -3.06 2.33
C VAL A 225 23.13 -4.05 1.50
N VAL A 226 21.84 -4.12 1.74
CA VAL A 226 20.89 -4.97 1.04
C VAL A 226 19.96 -4.11 0.18
N ASN A 227 20.20 -4.09 -1.12
CA ASN A 227 19.41 -3.32 -2.06
C ASN A 227 18.18 -4.10 -2.55
N GLU A 228 17.18 -3.37 -3.06
CA GLU A 228 16.04 -3.94 -3.78
C GLU A 228 16.57 -4.76 -4.96
N PRO A 229 16.13 -6.03 -5.14
CA PRO A 229 16.56 -6.86 -6.26
C PRO A 229 16.04 -6.31 -7.59
N SER A 230 16.76 -6.61 -8.69
CA SER A 230 16.30 -6.29 -10.04
C SER A 230 15.03 -7.08 -10.40
N ILE A 231 14.34 -6.67 -11.46
CA ILE A 231 13.15 -7.37 -11.95
C ILE A 231 13.50 -8.83 -12.29
N GLU A 232 14.63 -9.03 -12.98
CA GLU A 232 15.11 -10.36 -13.40
C GLU A 232 15.43 -11.23 -12.19
N MET A 233 16.09 -10.67 -11.17
CA MET A 233 16.39 -11.36 -9.93
C MET A 233 15.12 -11.68 -9.16
N THR A 234 14.18 -10.74 -9.07
CA THR A 234 12.87 -10.96 -8.44
C THR A 234 12.10 -12.09 -9.12
N LYS A 235 12.15 -12.15 -10.47
CA LYS A 235 11.55 -13.24 -11.23
C LYS A 235 12.15 -14.59 -10.83
N GLN A 236 13.48 -14.69 -10.72
CA GLN A 236 14.16 -15.91 -10.27
C GLN A 236 13.78 -16.31 -8.84
N ILE A 237 13.71 -15.33 -7.92
CA ILE A 237 13.28 -15.56 -6.53
C ILE A 237 11.87 -16.15 -6.50
N ILE A 238 10.92 -15.52 -7.21
CA ILE A 238 9.52 -15.98 -7.24
C ILE A 238 9.39 -17.35 -7.89
N PHE A 239 10.13 -17.61 -8.96
CA PHE A 239 10.16 -18.94 -9.59
C PHE A 239 10.66 -20.03 -8.63
N GLY A 240 11.64 -19.73 -7.79
CA GLY A 240 12.11 -20.68 -6.78
C GLY A 240 11.12 -20.92 -5.65
N LEU A 241 10.36 -19.90 -5.28
CA LEU A 241 9.33 -19.99 -4.25
C LEU A 241 7.99 -20.53 -4.76
N LYS A 242 7.77 -20.49 -6.09
CA LYS A 242 6.54 -20.93 -6.75
C LYS A 242 6.03 -22.29 -6.26
N PRO A 243 6.85 -23.37 -6.19
CA PRO A 243 6.34 -24.66 -5.74
C PRO A 243 5.78 -24.63 -4.32
N THR A 244 6.41 -23.88 -3.42
CA THR A 244 5.95 -23.74 -2.02
C THR A 244 4.57 -23.07 -1.96
N TYR A 245 4.37 -21.98 -2.71
CA TYR A 245 3.08 -21.29 -2.78
C TYR A 245 2.00 -22.13 -3.48
N GLU A 246 2.34 -22.80 -4.57
CA GLU A 246 1.43 -23.70 -5.31
C GLU A 246 0.94 -24.85 -4.42
N ASP A 247 1.83 -25.44 -3.65
CA ASP A 247 1.48 -26.55 -2.74
C ASP A 247 0.71 -26.08 -1.52
N PHE A 248 1.02 -24.90 -0.99
CA PHE A 248 0.32 -24.33 0.16
C PHE A 248 -1.13 -23.98 -0.17
N HIS A 249 -1.37 -23.31 -1.31
CA HIS A 249 -2.70 -22.87 -1.72
C HIS A 249 -3.48 -23.89 -2.57
N GLY A 250 -2.81 -24.91 -3.12
CA GLY A 250 -3.42 -25.89 -4.01
C GLY A 250 -3.79 -25.30 -5.37
N VAL A 251 -2.99 -24.37 -5.89
CA VAL A 251 -3.17 -23.68 -7.17
C VAL A 251 -1.97 -23.90 -8.09
N VAL A 252 -2.05 -23.47 -9.33
CA VAL A 252 -0.92 -23.36 -10.27
C VAL A 252 -0.74 -21.90 -10.63
N ILE A 253 0.48 -21.38 -10.52
CA ILE A 253 0.79 -19.98 -10.82
C ILE A 253 1.38 -19.91 -12.23
N SER A 254 0.72 -19.18 -13.15
CA SER A 254 1.25 -19.01 -14.51
C SER A 254 2.47 -18.05 -14.52
N GLU A 255 3.34 -18.20 -15.53
CA GLU A 255 4.47 -17.28 -15.71
C GLU A 255 4.00 -15.84 -15.94
N GLU A 256 2.91 -15.68 -16.68
CA GLU A 256 2.30 -14.38 -16.96
C GLU A 256 1.79 -13.70 -15.67
N ALA A 257 1.25 -14.47 -14.72
CA ALA A 257 0.87 -13.96 -13.41
C ALA A 257 2.07 -13.45 -12.61
N ILE A 258 3.20 -14.18 -12.63
CA ILE A 258 4.44 -13.78 -11.96
C ILE A 258 4.97 -12.47 -12.56
N GLU A 259 5.07 -12.38 -13.88
CA GLU A 259 5.52 -11.17 -14.57
C GLU A 259 4.59 -9.98 -14.26
N SER A 260 3.29 -10.22 -14.29
CA SER A 260 2.29 -9.21 -13.95
C SER A 260 2.44 -8.75 -12.50
N ALA A 261 2.60 -9.67 -11.54
CA ALA A 261 2.77 -9.32 -10.13
C ALA A 261 4.02 -8.44 -9.92
N ILE A 262 5.15 -8.75 -10.56
CA ILE A 262 6.39 -7.98 -10.47
C ILE A 262 6.21 -6.59 -11.09
N MET A 263 5.75 -6.54 -12.35
CA MET A 263 5.65 -5.27 -13.10
C MET A 263 4.63 -4.33 -12.48
N LEU A 264 3.49 -4.87 -12.07
CA LEU A 264 2.40 -4.11 -11.51
C LEU A 264 2.69 -3.65 -10.08
N SER A 265 3.24 -4.51 -9.23
CA SER A 265 3.65 -4.10 -7.89
C SER A 265 4.72 -3.01 -7.95
N LYS A 266 5.68 -3.11 -8.87
CA LYS A 266 6.71 -2.08 -9.06
C LYS A 266 6.12 -0.75 -9.53
N ARG A 267 5.08 -0.80 -10.39
CA ARG A 267 4.44 0.40 -10.95
C ARG A 267 3.48 1.06 -9.97
N TYR A 268 2.72 0.25 -9.23
CA TYR A 268 1.56 0.73 -8.48
C TYR A 268 1.73 0.71 -6.95
N ILE A 269 2.65 -0.10 -6.41
CA ILE A 269 2.97 -0.13 -4.97
C ILE A 269 4.33 0.51 -4.73
N LEU A 270 4.32 1.82 -4.42
CA LEU A 270 5.53 2.62 -4.31
C LEU A 270 6.14 2.62 -2.89
N ASN A 271 5.35 2.27 -1.88
CA ASN A 271 5.73 2.29 -0.46
C ASN A 271 6.33 0.99 0.06
N LYS A 272 6.44 -0.05 -0.78
CA LYS A 272 7.07 -1.33 -0.47
C LYS A 272 8.11 -1.68 -1.53
N GLN A 273 9.04 -2.58 -1.18
CA GLN A 273 10.12 -3.03 -2.06
C GLN A 273 9.87 -4.43 -2.61
N LEU A 274 10.53 -4.75 -3.74
CA LEU A 274 10.63 -6.12 -4.25
C LEU A 274 11.60 -6.93 -3.36
N PRO A 275 11.41 -8.24 -3.20
CA PRO A 275 10.36 -9.09 -3.79
C PRO A 275 9.04 -9.07 -3.01
N ASP A 276 9.02 -8.57 -1.78
CA ASP A 276 7.92 -8.66 -0.82
C ASP A 276 6.58 -8.22 -1.42
N LYS A 277 6.51 -7.02 -2.03
CA LYS A 277 5.28 -6.52 -2.63
C LYS A 277 4.71 -7.37 -3.77
N ALA A 278 5.57 -8.09 -4.50
CA ALA A 278 5.11 -8.99 -5.57
C ALA A 278 4.64 -10.33 -5.00
N LEU A 279 5.33 -10.84 -3.97
CA LEU A 279 4.94 -12.04 -3.23
C LEU A 279 3.60 -11.82 -2.51
N ASP A 280 3.41 -10.68 -1.84
CA ASP A 280 2.15 -10.31 -1.19
C ASP A 280 0.93 -10.36 -2.14
N ILE A 281 1.11 -9.92 -3.40
CA ILE A 281 0.03 -9.96 -4.40
C ILE A 281 -0.23 -11.39 -4.86
N LEU A 282 0.82 -12.16 -5.11
CA LEU A 282 0.72 -13.57 -5.54
C LEU A 282 0.09 -14.43 -4.44
N ASP A 283 0.48 -14.23 -3.20
CA ASP A 283 -0.07 -14.94 -2.04
C ASP A 283 -1.57 -14.68 -1.91
N GLU A 284 -1.97 -13.41 -1.95
CA GLU A 284 -3.37 -13.02 -1.84
C GLU A 284 -4.20 -13.51 -3.04
N ALA A 285 -3.69 -13.42 -4.27
CA ALA A 285 -4.36 -13.94 -5.46
C ALA A 285 -4.58 -15.46 -5.35
N SER A 286 -3.55 -16.17 -4.87
CA SER A 286 -3.59 -17.61 -4.65
C SER A 286 -4.60 -18.00 -3.57
N ALA A 287 -4.64 -17.27 -2.46
CA ALA A 287 -5.61 -17.48 -1.38
C ALA A 287 -7.05 -17.25 -1.85
N ARG A 288 -7.31 -16.17 -2.61
CA ARG A 288 -8.64 -15.86 -3.17
C ARG A 288 -9.10 -16.97 -4.12
N LYS A 289 -8.24 -17.38 -5.03
CA LYS A 289 -8.55 -18.43 -6.03
C LYS A 289 -8.82 -19.79 -5.36
N SER A 290 -7.98 -20.16 -4.39
CA SER A 290 -8.17 -21.38 -3.58
C SER A 290 -9.50 -21.38 -2.83
N THR A 291 -9.91 -20.23 -2.28
CA THR A 291 -11.20 -20.10 -1.56
C THR A 291 -12.39 -20.22 -2.50
N MET A 292 -12.31 -19.68 -3.72
CA MET A 292 -13.35 -19.83 -4.74
C MET A 292 -13.46 -21.29 -5.20
N GLN A 293 -12.36 -21.98 -5.40
CA GLN A 293 -12.34 -23.39 -5.78
C GLN A 293 -13.00 -24.27 -4.70
N LYS A 294 -12.68 -24.04 -3.43
CA LYS A 294 -13.30 -24.79 -2.31
C LYS A 294 -14.80 -24.66 -2.21
N LYS A 295 -15.36 -23.51 -2.63
CA LYS A 295 -16.82 -23.33 -2.68
C LYS A 295 -17.50 -24.17 -3.77
N LEU A 296 -16.79 -24.48 -4.86
CA LEU A 296 -17.32 -25.24 -5.98
C LEU A 296 -17.19 -26.75 -5.82
N ASP A 297 -16.09 -27.23 -5.21
CA ASP A 297 -15.75 -28.65 -5.19
C ASP A 297 -16.14 -29.40 -3.90
N ASN A 298 -16.40 -28.71 -2.79
CA ASN A 298 -16.37 -29.35 -1.46
C ASN A 298 -17.71 -29.59 -0.75
N ASP A 299 -18.87 -29.32 -1.36
CA ASP A 299 -20.11 -29.41 -0.59
C ASP A 299 -20.62 -30.85 -0.40
N ASP A 300 -20.38 -31.75 -1.35
CA ASP A 300 -20.96 -33.11 -1.30
C ASP A 300 -20.07 -34.17 -0.66
N GLU A 301 -18.78 -34.17 -0.89
CA GLU A 301 -17.88 -35.22 -0.38
C GLU A 301 -17.46 -34.98 1.09
N TYR A 302 -17.27 -33.71 1.43
CA TYR A 302 -16.98 -33.26 2.79
C TYR A 302 -18.16 -33.54 3.72
N LYS A 303 -19.39 -33.16 3.32
CA LYS A 303 -20.63 -33.47 4.06
C LYS A 303 -20.88 -34.96 4.22
N LYS A 304 -20.52 -35.77 3.22
CA LYS A 304 -20.64 -37.26 3.33
C LYS A 304 -19.67 -37.84 4.35
N GLN A 305 -18.48 -37.32 4.50
CA GLN A 305 -17.52 -37.81 5.50
C GLN A 305 -17.85 -37.29 6.89
N GLU A 306 -18.28 -36.06 7.04
CA GLU A 306 -18.73 -35.47 8.29
C GLU A 306 -19.95 -36.23 8.85
N THR A 307 -20.92 -36.56 8.02
CA THR A 307 -22.06 -37.39 8.39
C THR A 307 -21.68 -38.84 8.74
N LYS A 308 -20.60 -39.39 8.19
CA LYS A 308 -20.09 -40.71 8.60
C LYS A 308 -19.46 -40.64 10.00
N ILE A 309 -18.67 -39.62 10.28
CA ILE A 309 -18.04 -39.39 11.59
C ILE A 309 -19.11 -39.25 12.68
N GLU A 310 -20.16 -38.44 12.43
CA GLU A 310 -21.28 -38.31 13.38
C GLU A 310 -22.01 -39.63 13.65
N LYS A 311 -22.14 -40.47 12.62
CA LYS A 311 -22.76 -41.81 12.80
C LYS A 311 -21.90 -42.73 13.65
N ILE A 312 -20.59 -42.73 13.43
CA ILE A 312 -19.64 -43.53 14.21
C ILE A 312 -19.58 -43.03 15.66
N GLN A 313 -19.60 -41.72 15.89
CA GLN A 313 -19.68 -41.18 17.26
C GLN A 313 -20.92 -41.64 18.01
N LYS A 314 -22.09 -41.66 17.39
CA LYS A 314 -23.32 -42.19 17.97
C LYS A 314 -23.25 -43.71 18.22
N GLN A 315 -22.47 -44.45 17.41
CA GLN A 315 -22.25 -45.88 17.63
C GLN A 315 -21.27 -46.13 18.79
N ILE A 316 -20.25 -45.27 18.94
CA ILE A 316 -19.33 -45.32 20.09
C ILE A 316 -20.09 -45.07 21.40
N GLU A 317 -20.95 -44.04 21.43
CA GLU A 317 -21.80 -43.75 22.60
C GLU A 317 -22.66 -44.94 23.00
N LYS A 318 -23.31 -45.57 22.02
CA LYS A 318 -24.13 -46.77 22.28
C LYS A 318 -23.31 -48.00 22.72
N ALA A 319 -22.12 -48.18 22.18
CA ALA A 319 -21.23 -49.27 22.60
C ALA A 319 -20.75 -49.05 24.05
N ILE A 320 -20.49 -47.82 24.44
CA ILE A 320 -20.15 -47.48 25.83
C ILE A 320 -21.34 -47.68 26.77
N GLU A 321 -22.54 -47.27 26.38
CA GLU A 321 -23.77 -47.53 27.17
C GLU A 321 -24.03 -49.03 27.39
N ASN A 322 -23.71 -49.86 26.39
CA ASN A 322 -23.85 -51.31 26.46
C ASN A 322 -22.65 -52.01 27.14
N GLN A 323 -21.68 -51.26 27.67
CA GLN A 323 -20.44 -51.76 28.30
C GLN A 323 -19.56 -52.61 27.38
N ASP A 324 -19.71 -52.49 26.06
CA ASP A 324 -18.87 -53.16 25.06
C ASP A 324 -17.68 -52.27 24.70
N TYR A 325 -16.68 -52.29 25.57
CA TYR A 325 -15.48 -51.45 25.43
C TYR A 325 -14.57 -51.88 24.28
N PHE A 326 -14.69 -53.16 23.82
CA PHE A 326 -13.91 -53.66 22.70
C PHE A 326 -14.42 -53.06 21.37
N ALA A 327 -15.74 -53.14 21.15
CA ALA A 327 -16.37 -52.51 19.99
C ALA A 327 -16.22 -50.99 19.98
N ALA A 328 -16.26 -50.35 21.16
CA ALA A 328 -16.01 -48.91 21.28
C ALA A 328 -14.56 -48.50 20.88
N ALA A 329 -13.58 -49.34 21.20
CA ALA A 329 -12.17 -49.12 20.85
C ALA A 329 -11.91 -49.28 19.32
N GLU A 330 -12.53 -50.30 18.69
CA GLU A 330 -12.46 -50.47 17.23
C GLU A 330 -13.10 -49.30 16.49
N LEU A 331 -14.29 -48.86 16.87
CA LEU A 331 -14.99 -47.73 16.30
C LEU A 331 -14.22 -46.41 16.51
N LYS A 332 -13.50 -46.25 17.61
CA LYS A 332 -12.67 -45.09 17.88
C LYS A 332 -11.44 -45.04 16.97
N THR A 333 -10.87 -46.17 16.63
CA THR A 333 -9.78 -46.28 15.67
C THR A 333 -10.26 -45.87 14.26
N GLU A 334 -11.46 -46.31 13.87
CA GLU A 334 -12.09 -45.94 12.60
C GLU A 334 -12.45 -44.44 12.54
N GLU A 335 -12.91 -43.87 13.65
CA GLU A 335 -13.14 -42.41 13.79
C GLU A 335 -11.84 -41.62 13.60
N GLU A 336 -10.74 -42.05 14.19
CA GLU A 336 -9.43 -41.41 14.06
C GLU A 336 -8.88 -41.47 12.63
N GLU A 337 -9.06 -42.58 11.93
CA GLU A 337 -8.69 -42.73 10.53
C GLU A 337 -9.52 -41.80 9.62
N LEU A 338 -10.82 -41.73 9.85
CA LEU A 338 -11.71 -40.83 9.11
C LEU A 338 -11.38 -39.35 9.40
N LYS A 339 -11.06 -38.99 10.65
CA LYS A 339 -10.59 -37.65 11.02
C LYS A 339 -9.27 -37.33 10.36
N LYS A 340 -8.32 -38.26 10.28
CA LYS A 340 -7.05 -38.09 9.54
C LYS A 340 -7.29 -37.91 8.04
N ASN A 341 -8.25 -38.66 7.46
CA ASN A 341 -8.61 -38.49 6.06
C ASN A 341 -9.30 -37.16 5.79
N LEU A 342 -10.17 -36.70 6.70
CA LEU A 342 -10.84 -35.42 6.63
C LEU A 342 -9.82 -34.27 6.80
N GLN A 343 -8.79 -34.43 7.62
CA GLN A 343 -7.68 -33.49 7.76
C GLN A 343 -6.77 -33.47 6.53
N LYS A 344 -6.57 -34.63 5.85
CA LYS A 344 -5.87 -34.72 4.56
C LYS A 344 -6.67 -34.04 3.43
N LEU A 345 -7.99 -34.14 3.42
CA LEU A 345 -8.87 -33.43 2.50
C LEU A 345 -8.88 -31.91 2.76
N ARG A 346 -8.65 -31.49 4.00
CA ARG A 346 -8.43 -30.07 4.36
C ARG A 346 -7.07 -29.55 3.93
N SER A 347 -6.03 -30.39 3.94
CA SER A 347 -4.72 -29.97 3.47
C SER A 347 -4.71 -30.00 1.93
N ASN A 348 -4.48 -28.87 1.30
CA ASN A 348 -4.45 -28.68 -0.17
C ASN A 348 -3.44 -29.58 -0.91
N LYS A 349 -2.59 -30.31 -0.20
CA LYS A 349 -1.53 -31.16 -0.75
C LYS A 349 -2.01 -32.32 -1.64
N ASN A 350 -3.31 -32.63 -1.64
CA ASN A 350 -3.85 -33.79 -2.37
C ASN A 350 -4.65 -33.45 -3.64
N ILE A 351 -4.74 -32.18 -4.04
CA ILE A 351 -5.38 -31.85 -5.32
C ILE A 351 -4.39 -32.16 -6.45
N PRO A 352 -4.70 -33.11 -7.35
CA PRO A 352 -3.84 -33.38 -8.51
C PRO A 352 -3.59 -32.11 -9.30
N ALA A 353 -2.35 -31.93 -9.81
CA ALA A 353 -1.95 -30.70 -10.48
C ALA A 353 -2.88 -30.28 -11.65
N HIS A 354 -3.48 -31.26 -12.34
CA HIS A 354 -4.43 -31.04 -13.43
C HIS A 354 -5.82 -30.54 -13.00
N LEU A 355 -6.13 -30.60 -11.70
CA LEU A 355 -7.39 -30.11 -11.12
C LEU A 355 -7.19 -28.80 -10.33
N ARG A 356 -5.95 -28.33 -10.19
CA ARG A 356 -5.66 -27.06 -9.51
C ARG A 356 -6.07 -25.88 -10.39
N SER A 357 -6.71 -24.89 -9.80
CA SER A 357 -7.02 -23.64 -10.50
C SER A 357 -5.76 -22.89 -10.87
N VAL A 358 -5.73 -22.34 -12.08
CA VAL A 358 -4.60 -21.55 -12.58
C VAL A 358 -4.78 -20.09 -12.19
N ILE A 359 -3.73 -19.50 -11.61
CA ILE A 359 -3.64 -18.07 -11.36
C ILE A 359 -3.20 -17.39 -12.65
N GLU A 360 -4.03 -16.51 -13.16
CA GLU A 360 -3.78 -15.74 -14.37
C GLU A 360 -3.44 -14.28 -14.05
N SER A 361 -2.99 -13.54 -15.05
CA SER A 361 -2.73 -12.11 -14.94
C SER A 361 -3.96 -11.32 -14.43
N SER A 362 -5.16 -11.74 -14.81
CA SER A 362 -6.44 -11.16 -14.39
C SER A 362 -6.66 -11.24 -12.87
N ASP A 363 -6.26 -12.34 -12.23
CA ASP A 363 -6.37 -12.53 -10.78
C ASP A 363 -5.45 -11.54 -10.04
N ILE A 364 -4.23 -11.33 -10.56
CA ILE A 364 -3.25 -10.36 -10.03
C ILE A 364 -3.81 -8.94 -10.10
N TRP A 365 -4.45 -8.60 -11.22
CA TRP A 365 -5.06 -7.31 -11.40
C TRP A 365 -6.20 -7.04 -10.41
N ASN A 366 -7.04 -8.01 -10.16
CA ASN A 366 -8.14 -7.89 -9.20
C ASN A 366 -7.61 -7.58 -7.79
N VAL A 367 -6.58 -8.29 -7.36
CA VAL A 367 -5.94 -8.04 -6.06
C VAL A 367 -5.33 -6.64 -6.00
N LEU A 368 -4.63 -6.24 -7.05
CA LEU A 368 -4.02 -4.91 -7.11
C LEU A 368 -5.06 -3.80 -7.07
N ALA A 369 -6.16 -3.96 -7.82
CA ALA A 369 -7.26 -3.00 -7.86
C ALA A 369 -7.85 -2.77 -6.46
N ASP A 370 -8.10 -3.84 -5.73
CA ASP A 370 -8.62 -3.76 -4.37
C ASP A 370 -7.63 -3.10 -3.39
N LYS A 371 -6.32 -3.40 -3.52
CA LYS A 371 -5.27 -2.80 -2.66
C LYS A 371 -5.01 -1.33 -2.95
N THR A 372 -5.11 -0.94 -4.21
CA THR A 372 -4.74 0.42 -4.65
C THR A 372 -5.93 1.33 -4.89
N GLY A 373 -7.15 0.77 -4.93
CA GLY A 373 -8.37 1.49 -5.30
C GLY A 373 -8.43 1.84 -6.80
N ILE A 374 -7.57 1.25 -7.65
CA ILE A 374 -7.58 1.46 -9.10
C ILE A 374 -8.65 0.53 -9.68
N PRO A 375 -9.66 1.04 -10.37
CA PRO A 375 -10.70 0.21 -10.98
C PRO A 375 -10.12 -0.79 -11.98
N THR A 376 -10.58 -2.05 -11.92
CA THR A 376 -10.12 -3.16 -12.79
C THR A 376 -10.34 -2.91 -14.29
N ASN A 377 -11.36 -2.15 -14.63
CA ASN A 377 -11.67 -1.74 -16.01
C ASN A 377 -10.63 -0.75 -16.61
N ILE A 378 -9.77 -0.13 -15.80
CA ILE A 378 -8.66 0.70 -16.33
C ILE A 378 -7.60 -0.17 -17.01
N VAL A 379 -7.57 -1.45 -16.71
CA VAL A 379 -6.44 -2.31 -16.99
C VAL A 379 -6.73 -3.34 -18.09
N ASN A 380 -7.97 -3.81 -18.19
CA ASN A 380 -8.33 -4.93 -19.07
C ASN A 380 -8.76 -4.52 -20.49
N GLU A 381 -9.03 -3.25 -20.75
CA GLU A 381 -9.36 -2.78 -22.10
C GLU A 381 -8.10 -2.27 -22.81
N ASP A 382 -8.04 -2.52 -24.13
CA ASP A 382 -7.04 -1.90 -25.00
C ASP A 382 -7.06 -0.38 -24.77
N GLU A 383 -5.95 0.14 -24.20
CA GLU A 383 -5.84 1.54 -23.75
C GLU A 383 -6.20 2.54 -24.87
N VAL A 384 -5.98 2.17 -26.11
CA VAL A 384 -6.27 3.00 -27.28
C VAL A 384 -7.78 3.11 -27.54
N SER A 385 -8.51 2.03 -27.34
CA SER A 385 -9.98 1.99 -27.49
C SER A 385 -10.67 2.83 -26.42
N LYS A 386 -10.14 2.81 -25.20
CA LYS A 386 -10.64 3.60 -24.08
C LYS A 386 -10.44 5.10 -24.30
N LEU A 387 -9.28 5.50 -24.78
CA LEU A 387 -8.97 6.90 -25.07
C LEU A 387 -9.78 7.45 -26.23
N LYS A 388 -10.14 6.62 -27.24
CA LYS A 388 -11.06 6.99 -28.30
C LYS A 388 -12.49 7.21 -27.79
N ARG A 389 -12.96 6.36 -26.86
CA ARG A 389 -14.26 6.54 -26.19
C ARG A 389 -14.30 7.80 -25.35
N LEU A 390 -13.20 8.11 -24.66
CA LEU A 390 -13.06 9.30 -23.82
C LEU A 390 -13.37 10.59 -24.60
N ASP A 391 -12.91 10.73 -25.85
CA ASP A 391 -13.21 11.90 -26.69
C ASP A 391 -14.72 12.05 -26.92
N THR A 392 -15.38 10.97 -27.28
CA THR A 392 -16.83 10.96 -27.56
C THR A 392 -17.65 11.24 -26.28
N GLU A 393 -17.26 10.64 -25.17
CA GLU A 393 -17.94 10.78 -23.88
C GLU A 393 -17.77 12.19 -23.30
N LEU A 394 -16.58 12.76 -23.38
CA LEU A 394 -16.34 14.13 -22.91
C LEU A 394 -17.08 15.17 -23.76
N LYS A 395 -17.06 15.04 -25.09
CA LYS A 395 -17.82 15.93 -26.01
C LYS A 395 -19.33 15.83 -25.82
N GLY A 396 -19.83 14.62 -25.48
CA GLY A 396 -21.25 14.43 -25.19
C GLY A 396 -21.71 15.04 -23.86
N GLN A 397 -20.78 15.27 -22.93
CA GLN A 397 -21.10 15.80 -21.61
C GLN A 397 -20.73 17.28 -21.44
N ILE A 398 -19.74 17.78 -22.17
CA ILE A 398 -19.30 19.19 -22.12
C ILE A 398 -19.72 19.88 -23.42
N ILE A 399 -20.66 20.80 -23.30
CA ILE A 399 -21.24 21.52 -24.42
C ILE A 399 -20.45 22.81 -24.71
N GLY A 400 -20.09 23.05 -25.99
CA GLY A 400 -19.48 24.29 -26.45
C GLY A 400 -18.00 24.45 -26.14
N GLN A 401 -17.28 23.36 -25.77
CA GLN A 401 -15.85 23.39 -25.41
C GLN A 401 -15.03 22.34 -26.20
N ASP A 402 -15.37 22.06 -27.43
CA ASP A 402 -14.74 21.02 -28.25
C ASP A 402 -13.23 21.19 -28.38
N ASP A 403 -12.73 22.43 -28.50
CA ASP A 403 -11.29 22.71 -28.58
C ASP A 403 -10.56 22.34 -27.29
N ALA A 404 -11.16 22.66 -26.14
CA ALA A 404 -10.62 22.32 -24.83
C ALA A 404 -10.59 20.80 -24.62
N VAL A 405 -11.67 20.09 -24.95
CA VAL A 405 -11.76 18.64 -24.88
C VAL A 405 -10.73 17.99 -25.79
N ASN A 406 -10.65 18.43 -27.08
CA ASN A 406 -9.66 17.91 -28.02
C ASN A 406 -8.21 18.08 -27.53
N ALA A 407 -7.88 19.24 -26.94
CA ALA A 407 -6.56 19.48 -26.39
C ALA A 407 -6.23 18.52 -25.23
N VAL A 408 -7.19 18.29 -24.33
CA VAL A 408 -7.02 17.39 -23.19
C VAL A 408 -6.89 15.93 -23.67
N VAL A 409 -7.78 15.47 -24.53
CA VAL A 409 -7.78 14.08 -25.04
C VAL A 409 -6.51 13.77 -25.82
N LYS A 410 -6.07 14.64 -26.74
CA LYS A 410 -4.80 14.47 -27.46
C LYS A 410 -3.62 14.36 -26.51
N THR A 411 -3.64 15.11 -25.43
CA THR A 411 -2.60 15.09 -24.41
C THR A 411 -2.61 13.79 -23.65
N LEU A 412 -3.77 13.31 -23.21
CA LEU A 412 -3.92 12.03 -22.49
C LEU A 412 -3.49 10.84 -23.36
N ILE A 413 -3.81 10.86 -24.67
CA ILE A 413 -3.34 9.85 -25.62
C ILE A 413 -1.81 9.83 -25.72
N ARG A 414 -1.19 11.00 -25.86
CA ARG A 414 0.29 11.10 -25.94
C ARG A 414 0.99 10.55 -24.68
N SER A 415 0.41 10.76 -23.52
CA SER A 415 0.96 10.28 -22.25
C SER A 415 1.14 8.76 -22.21
N ARG A 416 0.15 8.06 -22.68
CA ARG A 416 0.14 6.59 -22.64
C ARG A 416 1.09 5.94 -23.64
N LEU A 417 1.35 6.63 -24.75
CA LEU A 417 2.24 6.13 -25.81
C LEU A 417 3.72 6.50 -25.57
N SER A 418 4.03 7.41 -24.64
CA SER A 418 5.38 7.91 -24.42
C SER A 418 6.05 7.27 -23.21
N VAL A 419 7.13 6.51 -23.43
CA VAL A 419 7.97 5.83 -22.43
C VAL A 419 8.83 6.80 -21.58
N ILE A 420 8.79 8.11 -21.83
CA ILE A 420 9.89 9.03 -21.48
C ILE A 420 9.69 9.80 -20.15
N ARG A 421 8.52 9.81 -19.52
CA ARG A 421 8.28 10.63 -18.32
C ARG A 421 8.48 9.85 -17.01
N LYS A 422 9.72 9.72 -16.56
CA LYS A 422 10.03 8.96 -15.32
C LYS A 422 9.81 9.73 -14.01
N ASN A 423 9.85 11.07 -14.01
CA ASN A 423 9.93 11.85 -12.76
C ASN A 423 8.98 13.07 -12.69
N LYS A 424 7.84 13.04 -13.37
CA LYS A 424 6.86 14.15 -13.36
C LYS A 424 5.44 13.61 -13.18
N PRO A 425 4.47 14.43 -12.77
CA PRO A 425 3.05 14.06 -12.83
C PRO A 425 2.66 13.58 -14.23
N ILE A 426 1.56 12.81 -14.33
CA ILE A 426 1.06 12.31 -15.62
C ILE A 426 0.91 13.48 -16.58
N TRP A 427 0.19 14.55 -16.15
CA TRP A 427 0.02 15.81 -16.87
C TRP A 427 -0.30 16.96 -15.92
N SER A 428 0.01 18.17 -16.39
CA SER A 428 -0.40 19.42 -15.77
C SER A 428 -1.15 20.29 -16.78
N PHE A 429 -2.37 20.67 -16.40
CA PHE A 429 -3.25 21.54 -17.19
C PHE A 429 -3.51 22.84 -16.45
N LEU A 430 -3.53 23.94 -17.21
CA LEU A 430 -4.07 25.21 -16.74
C LEU A 430 -5.28 25.60 -17.59
N PHE A 431 -6.44 25.61 -16.97
CA PHE A 431 -7.72 25.96 -17.61
C PHE A 431 -8.03 27.43 -17.38
N LEU A 432 -8.09 28.21 -18.44
CA LEU A 432 -8.29 29.66 -18.44
C LEU A 432 -9.64 30.02 -19.05
N GLY A 433 -10.31 31.03 -18.53
CA GLY A 433 -11.57 31.52 -19.11
C GLY A 433 -12.60 31.98 -18.08
N PRO A 434 -13.75 32.49 -18.51
CA PRO A 434 -14.80 33.03 -17.65
C PRO A 434 -15.30 32.03 -16.61
N SER A 435 -16.01 32.54 -15.59
CA SER A 435 -16.65 31.68 -14.62
C SER A 435 -17.81 30.87 -15.24
N GLY A 436 -18.05 29.67 -14.78
CA GLY A 436 -19.21 28.85 -15.21
C GLY A 436 -19.12 28.28 -16.62
N VAL A 437 -17.96 28.31 -17.31
CA VAL A 437 -17.79 27.73 -18.66
C VAL A 437 -17.48 26.23 -18.68
N GLY A 438 -17.35 25.60 -17.51
CA GLY A 438 -17.13 24.15 -17.41
C GLY A 438 -15.70 23.72 -17.04
N LYS A 439 -14.80 24.63 -16.58
CA LYS A 439 -13.40 24.28 -16.19
C LYS A 439 -13.36 23.18 -15.13
N THR A 440 -13.99 23.40 -13.99
CA THR A 440 -14.07 22.46 -12.87
C THR A 440 -14.83 21.18 -13.27
N TYR A 441 -15.84 21.30 -14.13
CA TYR A 441 -16.61 20.16 -14.61
C TYR A 441 -15.78 19.24 -15.51
N LEU A 442 -14.92 19.78 -16.39
CA LEU A 442 -13.99 18.98 -17.19
C LEU A 442 -13.02 18.20 -16.29
N ALA A 443 -12.52 18.82 -15.21
CA ALA A 443 -11.65 18.12 -14.24
C ALA A 443 -12.37 16.94 -13.57
N LYS A 444 -13.66 17.09 -13.20
CA LYS A 444 -14.49 15.99 -12.69
C LYS A 444 -14.64 14.86 -13.69
N LEU A 445 -14.91 15.20 -14.95
CA LEU A 445 -15.08 14.20 -16.02
C LEU A 445 -13.76 13.48 -16.32
N ILE A 446 -12.60 14.16 -16.25
CA ILE A 446 -11.30 13.52 -16.37
C ILE A 446 -11.13 12.49 -15.22
N ALA A 447 -11.47 12.84 -13.98
CA ALA A 447 -11.40 11.90 -12.86
C ALA A 447 -12.30 10.67 -13.10
N LYS A 448 -13.55 10.89 -13.48
CA LYS A 448 -14.54 9.82 -13.73
C LYS A 448 -14.12 8.89 -14.86
N HIS A 449 -13.74 9.42 -16.00
CA HIS A 449 -13.49 8.62 -17.20
C HIS A 449 -12.04 8.13 -17.31
N TYR A 450 -11.05 8.87 -16.78
CA TYR A 450 -9.65 8.46 -16.83
C TYR A 450 -9.27 7.55 -15.66
N PHE A 451 -9.70 7.86 -14.43
CA PHE A 451 -9.47 7.04 -13.26
C PHE A 451 -10.65 6.14 -12.87
N GLY A 452 -11.80 6.24 -13.56
CA GLY A 452 -12.98 5.38 -13.39
C GLY A 452 -13.86 5.71 -12.19
N ASP A 453 -13.53 6.73 -11.41
CA ASP A 453 -14.27 7.14 -10.21
C ASP A 453 -14.27 8.66 -10.06
N GLU A 454 -15.45 9.23 -9.81
CA GLU A 454 -15.57 10.68 -9.51
C GLU A 454 -14.88 11.06 -8.19
N THR A 455 -14.78 10.13 -7.24
CA THR A 455 -14.08 10.35 -5.96
C THR A 455 -12.56 10.41 -6.10
N ALA A 456 -12.02 10.10 -7.29
CA ALA A 456 -10.61 10.29 -7.61
C ALA A 456 -10.25 11.79 -7.84
N LEU A 457 -11.22 12.71 -7.71
CA LEU A 457 -10.98 14.15 -7.72
C LEU A 457 -10.66 14.66 -6.31
N ILE A 458 -9.46 15.23 -6.13
CA ILE A 458 -9.04 15.94 -4.93
C ILE A 458 -9.06 17.44 -5.25
N ARG A 459 -9.93 18.20 -4.59
CA ARG A 459 -10.13 19.63 -4.86
C ARG A 459 -9.59 20.48 -3.72
N PHE A 460 -8.83 21.52 -4.11
CA PHE A 460 -8.39 22.62 -3.22
C PHE A 460 -8.78 23.94 -3.84
N ASP A 461 -9.46 24.78 -3.07
CA ASP A 461 -9.77 26.15 -3.43
C ASP A 461 -8.62 27.06 -2.98
N MET A 462 -7.93 27.69 -3.91
CA MET A 462 -6.76 28.49 -3.60
C MET A 462 -7.09 29.80 -2.87
N SER A 463 -8.35 30.16 -2.81
CA SER A 463 -8.80 31.29 -1.95
C SER A 463 -8.59 31.04 -0.44
N GLU A 464 -8.51 29.75 -0.03
CA GLU A 464 -8.19 29.36 1.36
C GLU A 464 -6.67 29.43 1.65
N PHE A 465 -5.85 29.61 0.62
CA PHE A 465 -4.39 29.58 0.67
C PHE A 465 -3.72 30.89 0.25
N MET A 466 -4.38 32.01 0.52
CA MET A 466 -3.88 33.36 0.18
C MET A 466 -2.75 33.83 1.11
N GLU A 467 -2.75 33.35 2.36
CA GLU A 467 -1.76 33.75 3.37
C GLU A 467 -0.48 32.93 3.28
N LYS A 468 0.68 33.54 3.62
CA LYS A 468 1.99 32.86 3.60
C LYS A 468 2.03 31.58 4.45
N PHE A 469 1.38 31.58 5.61
CA PHE A 469 1.37 30.42 6.51
C PHE A 469 0.44 29.28 6.05
N SER A 470 -0.39 29.50 5.05
CA SER A 470 -1.32 28.48 4.55
C SER A 470 -0.64 27.27 3.89
N VAL A 471 0.64 27.38 3.55
CA VAL A 471 1.47 26.26 3.09
C VAL A 471 1.46 25.08 4.06
N SER A 472 1.48 25.35 5.37
CA SER A 472 1.43 24.30 6.39
C SER A 472 0.14 23.45 6.33
N LYS A 473 -0.97 24.03 5.86
CA LYS A 473 -2.21 23.28 5.62
C LYS A 473 -2.06 22.26 4.48
N LEU A 474 -1.19 22.52 3.49
CA LEU A 474 -0.96 21.62 2.35
C LEU A 474 0.04 20.53 2.65
N ILE A 475 1.17 20.86 3.32
CA ILE A 475 2.29 19.94 3.52
C ILE A 475 2.43 19.46 4.99
N GLY A 476 1.69 20.06 5.92
CA GLY A 476 1.76 19.80 7.36
C GLY A 476 2.58 20.86 8.10
N SER A 477 2.30 20.99 9.40
CA SER A 477 3.01 21.92 10.30
C SER A 477 4.41 21.39 10.64
N PRO A 478 5.44 22.26 10.76
CA PRO A 478 6.75 21.86 11.23
C PRO A 478 6.72 21.27 12.66
N ALA A 479 7.71 20.48 13.00
CA ALA A 479 7.85 19.91 14.34
C ALA A 479 7.84 21.01 15.42
N GLY A 480 7.00 20.83 16.45
CA GLY A 480 6.82 21.79 17.54
C GLY A 480 5.68 22.80 17.37
N TYR A 481 4.98 22.80 16.26
CA TYR A 481 3.80 23.63 16.03
C TYR A 481 2.50 22.81 16.18
N VAL A 482 1.41 23.51 16.56
CA VAL A 482 0.07 22.91 16.66
C VAL A 482 -0.34 22.35 15.29
N GLY A 483 -0.88 21.09 15.26
CA GLY A 483 -1.29 20.40 14.02
C GLY A 483 -0.18 19.58 13.37
N TYR A 484 0.99 19.38 13.99
CA TYR A 484 2.07 18.53 13.45
C TYR A 484 1.62 17.08 13.19
N ASP A 485 0.77 16.52 14.06
CA ASP A 485 0.30 15.14 13.94
C ASP A 485 -0.77 14.95 12.88
N GLU A 486 -1.50 15.99 12.51
CA GLU A 486 -2.61 15.93 11.54
C GLU A 486 -2.12 15.73 10.10
N GLY A 487 -0.86 16.09 9.81
CA GLY A 487 -0.30 16.04 8.45
C GLY A 487 -0.83 17.16 7.54
N GLY A 488 -0.35 17.22 6.30
CA GLY A 488 -0.79 18.21 5.31
C GLY A 488 -1.96 17.71 4.48
N GLY A 489 -2.94 18.57 4.23
CA GLY A 489 -4.14 18.21 3.46
C GLY A 489 -3.83 17.64 2.07
N LEU A 490 -2.92 18.28 1.31
CA LEU A 490 -2.52 17.81 -0.02
C LEU A 490 -1.70 16.52 0.07
N THR A 491 -0.70 16.49 0.93
CA THR A 491 0.20 15.34 1.05
C THR A 491 -0.50 14.10 1.54
N GLU A 492 -1.39 14.20 2.53
CA GLU A 492 -2.17 13.09 3.03
C GLU A 492 -3.25 12.63 2.03
N ALA A 493 -3.90 13.55 1.31
CA ALA A 493 -4.90 13.20 0.30
C ALA A 493 -4.25 12.38 -0.85
N VAL A 494 -3.08 12.82 -1.35
CA VAL A 494 -2.36 12.11 -2.41
C VAL A 494 -1.78 10.78 -1.90
N ARG A 495 -1.30 10.73 -0.66
CA ARG A 495 -0.84 9.47 -0.05
C ARG A 495 -1.94 8.42 0.03
N ARG A 496 -3.19 8.85 0.32
CA ARG A 496 -4.36 7.96 0.36
C ARG A 496 -4.88 7.59 -1.01
N LYS A 497 -4.83 8.54 -1.99
CA LYS A 497 -5.32 8.37 -3.36
C LYS A 497 -4.23 8.78 -4.36
N PRO A 498 -3.20 7.95 -4.58
CA PRO A 498 -2.08 8.29 -5.47
C PRO A 498 -2.47 8.37 -6.94
N TYR A 499 -3.60 7.78 -7.33
CA TYR A 499 -4.20 7.84 -8.66
C TYR A 499 -5.39 8.78 -8.65
N SER A 500 -5.14 10.08 -8.86
CA SER A 500 -6.18 11.10 -8.72
C SER A 500 -5.94 12.30 -9.64
N VAL A 501 -7.01 13.05 -9.86
CA VAL A 501 -6.94 14.40 -10.41
C VAL A 501 -6.87 15.38 -9.24
N ILE A 502 -5.81 16.16 -9.18
CA ILE A 502 -5.66 17.24 -8.21
C ILE A 502 -6.13 18.52 -8.88
N LEU A 503 -7.23 19.06 -8.40
CA LEU A 503 -7.80 20.32 -8.88
C LEU A 503 -7.44 21.46 -7.93
N LEU A 504 -6.68 22.43 -8.43
CA LEU A 504 -6.35 23.66 -7.74
C LEU A 504 -7.20 24.78 -8.36
N ASP A 505 -8.28 25.12 -7.70
CA ASP A 505 -9.26 26.09 -8.21
C ASP A 505 -8.82 27.52 -7.87
N GLU A 506 -8.97 28.45 -8.80
CA GLU A 506 -8.61 29.88 -8.68
C GLU A 506 -7.13 30.11 -8.30
N ILE A 507 -6.19 29.54 -9.09
CA ILE A 507 -4.75 29.56 -8.80
C ILE A 507 -4.19 30.99 -8.64
N GLU A 508 -4.83 32.00 -9.25
CA GLU A 508 -4.48 33.40 -9.12
C GLU A 508 -4.59 33.92 -7.69
N LYS A 509 -5.29 33.24 -6.80
CA LYS A 509 -5.42 33.63 -5.40
C LYS A 509 -4.38 32.99 -4.48
N ALA A 510 -3.64 32.00 -4.98
CA ALA A 510 -2.62 31.30 -4.21
C ALA A 510 -1.48 32.22 -3.79
N SER A 511 -0.99 32.04 -2.56
CA SER A 511 0.23 32.73 -2.12
C SER A 511 1.46 32.29 -2.93
N PRO A 512 2.50 33.14 -3.07
CA PRO A 512 3.74 32.77 -3.78
C PRO A 512 4.40 31.50 -3.24
N ASP A 513 4.29 31.22 -1.96
CA ASP A 513 4.87 30.03 -1.34
C ASP A 513 4.16 28.75 -1.78
N VAL A 514 2.85 28.80 -2.00
CA VAL A 514 2.09 27.69 -2.60
C VAL A 514 2.51 27.46 -4.05
N LEU A 515 2.73 28.52 -4.82
CA LEU A 515 3.22 28.41 -6.21
C LEU A 515 4.61 27.77 -6.27
N ASN A 516 5.49 28.03 -5.29
CA ASN A 516 6.80 27.38 -5.19
C ASN A 516 6.70 25.88 -4.92
N ILE A 517 5.76 25.45 -4.08
CA ILE A 517 5.50 24.01 -3.86
C ILE A 517 5.01 23.34 -5.15
N LEU A 518 4.10 23.99 -5.87
CA LEU A 518 3.63 23.48 -7.16
C LEU A 518 4.75 23.32 -8.17
N LEU A 519 5.71 24.26 -8.18
CA LEU A 519 6.88 24.18 -9.05
C LEU A 519 7.69 22.91 -8.75
N GLN A 520 7.93 22.58 -7.47
CA GLN A 520 8.60 21.35 -7.09
C GLN A 520 7.82 20.10 -7.53
N ILE A 521 6.49 20.06 -7.32
CA ILE A 521 5.65 18.94 -7.74
C ILE A 521 5.70 18.75 -9.26
N LEU A 522 5.61 19.84 -10.03
CA LEU A 522 5.62 19.80 -11.51
C LEU A 522 6.98 19.41 -12.09
N ASP A 523 8.08 19.65 -11.38
CA ASP A 523 9.42 19.34 -11.85
C ASP A 523 9.90 17.95 -11.42
N GLU A 524 9.78 17.63 -10.13
CA GLU A 524 10.31 16.41 -9.54
C GLU A 524 9.26 15.29 -9.41
N GLY A 525 7.98 15.60 -9.54
CA GLY A 525 6.88 14.64 -9.34
C GLY A 525 6.78 14.11 -7.92
N GLN A 526 7.40 14.79 -6.95
CA GLN A 526 7.42 14.40 -5.55
C GLN A 526 7.50 15.61 -4.63
N LEU A 527 7.00 15.45 -3.41
CA LEU A 527 7.05 16.48 -2.39
C LEU A 527 7.38 15.85 -1.04
N LYS A 528 8.17 16.52 -0.19
CA LYS A 528 8.38 16.09 1.19
C LYS A 528 7.34 16.75 2.08
N ASP A 529 6.69 15.96 2.92
CA ASP A 529 5.81 16.49 3.96
C ASP A 529 6.61 16.99 5.17
N SER A 530 5.93 17.59 6.13
CA SER A 530 6.53 18.10 7.38
C SER A 530 7.19 17.01 8.24
N LYS A 531 6.83 15.75 8.06
CA LYS A 531 7.41 14.57 8.75
C LYS A 531 8.62 14.01 7.98
N GLY A 532 9.05 14.64 6.88
CA GLY A 532 10.17 14.20 6.03
C GLY A 532 9.81 13.06 5.06
N ARG A 533 8.56 12.62 5.01
CA ARG A 533 8.12 11.53 4.12
C ARG A 533 8.02 12.06 2.69
N ARG A 534 8.50 11.28 1.73
CA ARG A 534 8.37 11.58 0.30
C ARG A 534 7.00 11.14 -0.21
N ILE A 535 6.23 12.08 -0.72
CA ILE A 535 4.91 11.85 -1.34
C ILE A 535 5.07 11.91 -2.85
N ASP A 536 4.63 10.87 -3.55
CA ASP A 536 4.78 10.73 -5.00
C ASP A 536 3.53 11.25 -5.73
N PHE A 537 3.73 12.17 -6.66
CA PHE A 537 2.71 12.77 -7.52
C PHE A 537 2.77 12.26 -8.97
N LYS A 538 3.65 11.28 -9.29
CA LYS A 538 3.87 10.81 -10.66
C LYS A 538 2.65 10.17 -11.30
N ASN A 539 1.73 9.67 -10.49
CA ASN A 539 0.49 9.04 -10.95
C ASN A 539 -0.73 9.99 -10.87
N THR A 540 -0.51 11.28 -10.63
CA THR A 540 -1.58 12.26 -10.57
C THR A 540 -1.67 13.09 -11.85
N ILE A 541 -2.87 13.63 -12.15
CA ILE A 541 -3.09 14.68 -13.14
C ILE A 541 -3.36 15.96 -12.36
N ILE A 542 -2.57 17.00 -12.61
CA ILE A 542 -2.74 18.30 -11.96
C ILE A 542 -3.53 19.21 -12.88
N VAL A 543 -4.66 19.71 -12.40
CA VAL A 543 -5.51 20.68 -13.08
C VAL A 543 -5.57 21.94 -12.25
N MET A 544 -5.14 23.04 -12.83
CA MET A 544 -5.27 24.38 -12.25
C MET A 544 -6.35 25.14 -13.01
N THR A 545 -7.22 25.87 -12.33
CA THR A 545 -8.16 26.77 -13.00
C THR A 545 -7.83 28.21 -12.69
N SER A 546 -8.12 29.11 -13.62
CA SER A 546 -7.94 30.53 -13.43
C SER A 546 -9.00 31.33 -14.18
N ASN A 547 -9.35 32.48 -13.62
CA ASN A 547 -10.22 33.47 -14.23
C ASN A 547 -9.42 34.66 -14.84
N ILE A 548 -8.09 34.58 -14.90
CA ILE A 548 -7.24 35.61 -15.52
C ILE A 548 -7.62 35.78 -16.97
N GLY A 549 -7.64 37.00 -17.44
CA GLY A 549 -8.00 37.35 -18.81
C GLY A 549 -9.48 37.35 -19.11
N THR A 550 -10.35 37.18 -18.11
CA THR A 550 -11.81 37.19 -18.29
C THR A 550 -12.30 38.54 -18.89
N GLU A 551 -11.64 39.66 -18.56
CA GLU A 551 -11.98 40.98 -19.08
C GLU A 551 -11.79 41.07 -20.59
N GLU A 552 -10.85 40.33 -21.17
CA GLU A 552 -10.61 40.33 -22.62
C GLU A 552 -11.77 39.76 -23.41
N PHE A 553 -12.57 38.89 -22.81
CA PHE A 553 -13.80 38.39 -23.42
C PHE A 553 -14.95 39.39 -23.40
N SER A 554 -14.90 40.36 -22.49
CA SER A 554 -15.95 41.38 -22.34
C SER A 554 -15.66 42.62 -23.20
N LYS A 555 -14.42 42.84 -23.60
CA LYS A 555 -14.03 43.97 -24.46
C LYS A 555 -14.60 43.80 -25.87
N LYS A 556 -15.77 44.39 -26.15
CA LYS A 556 -16.33 44.45 -27.52
C LYS A 556 -15.34 45.16 -28.42
N LYS A 557 -14.71 44.44 -29.33
CA LYS A 557 -14.01 45.08 -30.44
C LYS A 557 -15.05 45.74 -31.36
N THR A 558 -14.98 47.02 -31.47
CA THR A 558 -15.48 47.75 -32.64
C THR A 558 -14.59 47.31 -33.81
N ALA A 559 -15.04 46.26 -34.53
CA ALA A 559 -14.35 45.83 -35.74
C ALA A 559 -14.56 46.90 -36.82
N ILE A 560 -13.55 47.71 -37.02
CA ILE A 560 -13.39 48.55 -38.22
C ILE A 560 -12.62 47.68 -39.23
N GLY A 561 -13.33 47.00 -40.12
CA GLY A 561 -12.74 46.21 -41.21
C GLY A 561 -13.75 45.28 -41.84
N PHE A 562 -13.91 45.38 -43.17
CA PHE A 562 -14.66 44.49 -44.01
C PHE A 562 -14.01 43.09 -44.06
N ASP A 563 -14.46 42.17 -43.23
CA ASP A 563 -14.03 40.78 -43.33
C ASP A 563 -15.10 40.00 -44.16
N THR A 564 -14.69 39.52 -45.33
CA THR A 564 -15.53 38.78 -46.28
C THR A 564 -15.61 37.25 -46.01
N GLY A 565 -15.22 36.83 -44.79
CA GLY A 565 -15.24 35.42 -44.38
C GLY A 565 -16.60 34.91 -43.92
N SER A 566 -16.76 33.61 -43.83
CA SER A 566 -17.96 32.99 -43.24
C SER A 566 -18.09 33.35 -41.75
N LYS A 567 -19.31 33.40 -41.21
CA LYS A 567 -19.56 33.72 -39.80
C LYS A 567 -18.70 32.89 -38.84
N ASN A 568 -18.50 31.63 -39.14
CA ASN A 568 -17.69 30.71 -38.33
C ASN A 568 -16.18 31.04 -38.38
N ASP A 569 -15.68 31.47 -39.53
CA ASP A 569 -14.27 31.85 -39.71
C ASP A 569 -13.94 33.15 -38.97
N ILE A 570 -14.89 34.07 -38.92
CA ILE A 570 -14.75 35.32 -38.16
C ILE A 570 -14.75 35.08 -36.65
N GLU A 571 -15.68 34.24 -36.15
CA GLU A 571 -15.75 33.86 -34.73
C GLU A 571 -14.48 33.10 -34.27
N THR A 572 -13.93 32.23 -35.12
CA THR A 572 -12.70 31.50 -34.82
C THR A 572 -11.49 32.40 -34.75
N LYS A 573 -11.32 33.30 -35.71
CA LYS A 573 -10.21 34.32 -35.70
C LYS A 573 -10.30 35.25 -34.48
N GLN A 574 -11.49 35.71 -34.13
CA GLN A 574 -11.71 36.52 -32.93
C GLN A 574 -11.34 35.81 -31.65
N PHE A 575 -11.66 34.52 -31.56
CA PHE A 575 -11.29 33.72 -30.41
C PHE A 575 -9.77 33.51 -30.31
N ASP A 576 -9.08 33.25 -31.43
CA ASP A 576 -7.62 33.08 -31.44
C ASP A 576 -6.88 34.36 -31.01
N ASP A 577 -7.39 35.53 -31.38
CA ASP A 577 -6.89 36.83 -30.91
C ASP A 577 -7.09 37.04 -29.41
N ILE A 578 -8.27 36.64 -28.87
CA ILE A 578 -8.57 36.70 -27.45
C ILE A 578 -7.66 35.72 -26.70
N LYS A 579 -7.53 34.51 -27.18
CA LYS A 579 -6.65 33.46 -26.61
C LYS A 579 -5.21 33.95 -26.50
N THR A 580 -4.69 34.65 -27.52
CA THR A 580 -3.34 35.20 -27.50
C THR A 580 -3.19 36.23 -26.38
N ARG A 581 -4.13 37.16 -26.23
CA ARG A 581 -4.14 38.17 -25.18
C ARG A 581 -4.25 37.59 -23.77
N VAL A 582 -5.13 36.60 -23.57
CA VAL A 582 -5.28 35.89 -22.31
C VAL A 582 -3.95 35.22 -21.94
N LEU A 583 -3.26 34.61 -22.90
CA LEU A 583 -1.95 34.00 -22.66
C LEU A 583 -0.84 35.02 -22.39
N GLU A 584 -0.93 36.26 -22.94
CA GLU A 584 -0.03 37.38 -22.62
C GLU A 584 -0.28 37.88 -21.19
N GLU A 585 -1.52 38.06 -20.79
CA GLU A 585 -1.88 38.48 -19.45
C GLU A 585 -1.43 37.43 -18.38
N LEU A 586 -1.56 36.15 -18.71
CA LEU A 586 -1.05 35.08 -17.89
C LEU A 586 0.46 35.16 -17.62
N LYS A 587 1.27 35.64 -18.62
CA LYS A 587 2.72 35.81 -18.44
C LYS A 587 3.07 36.88 -17.40
N ASN A 588 2.18 37.82 -17.17
CA ASN A 588 2.36 38.86 -16.15
C ASN A 588 2.07 38.34 -14.74
N PHE A 589 1.26 37.31 -14.65
CA PHE A 589 0.87 36.71 -13.36
C PHE A 589 1.77 35.55 -12.94
N LEU A 590 2.00 34.58 -13.82
CA LEU A 590 2.85 33.42 -13.53
C LEU A 590 4.32 33.74 -13.79
N THR A 591 5.19 33.30 -12.89
CA THR A 591 6.63 33.34 -13.16
C THR A 591 6.94 32.53 -14.43
N PRO A 592 7.92 32.97 -15.23
CA PRO A 592 8.33 32.23 -16.44
C PRO A 592 8.65 30.77 -16.15
N GLU A 593 9.21 30.52 -14.98
CA GLU A 593 9.59 29.17 -14.54
C GLU A 593 8.36 28.27 -14.38
N LEU A 594 7.35 28.69 -13.60
CA LEU A 594 6.10 27.93 -13.40
C LEU A 594 5.33 27.77 -14.72
N SER A 595 5.26 28.85 -15.52
CA SER A 595 4.60 28.84 -16.82
C SER A 595 5.18 27.82 -17.80
N ASN A 596 6.51 27.58 -17.75
CA ASN A 596 7.21 26.59 -18.58
C ASN A 596 7.07 25.15 -18.07
N ARG A 597 6.71 24.95 -16.80
CA ARG A 597 6.49 23.62 -16.22
C ARG A 597 5.07 23.10 -16.45
N ILE A 598 4.13 24.00 -16.74
CA ILE A 598 2.74 23.61 -17.07
C ILE A 598 2.72 23.09 -18.51
N ASP A 599 2.32 21.82 -18.66
CA ASP A 599 2.34 21.13 -19.95
C ASP A 599 1.37 21.74 -20.96
N HIS A 600 0.14 22.04 -20.52
CA HIS A 600 -0.90 22.54 -21.40
C HIS A 600 -1.71 23.68 -20.78
N LYS A 601 -1.83 24.77 -21.52
CA LYS A 601 -2.67 25.92 -21.21
C LYS A 601 -3.87 25.89 -22.16
N VAL A 602 -5.05 25.69 -21.59
CA VAL A 602 -6.31 25.49 -22.33
C VAL A 602 -7.23 26.66 -22.06
N VAL A 603 -7.56 27.42 -23.09
CA VAL A 603 -8.48 28.56 -23.00
C VAL A 603 -9.89 28.10 -23.36
N PHE A 604 -10.83 28.29 -22.45
CA PHE A 604 -12.24 27.96 -22.61
C PHE A 604 -12.97 29.11 -23.29
N ARG A 605 -13.90 28.75 -24.20
CA ARG A 605 -14.76 29.73 -24.89
C ARG A 605 -15.89 30.20 -23.97
N PRO A 606 -16.33 31.47 -24.08
CA PRO A 606 -17.60 31.88 -23.48
C PRO A 606 -18.76 31.05 -24.04
N LEU A 607 -19.74 30.77 -23.22
CA LEU A 607 -20.93 30.03 -23.65
C LEU A 607 -21.89 30.95 -24.42
N THR A 608 -22.39 30.47 -25.56
CA THR A 608 -23.44 31.14 -26.32
C THR A 608 -24.84 30.80 -25.75
N LYS A 609 -25.86 31.56 -26.13
CA LYS A 609 -27.25 31.25 -25.77
C LYS A 609 -27.68 29.86 -26.22
N ALA A 610 -27.23 29.42 -27.40
CA ALA A 610 -27.50 28.07 -27.92
C ALA A 610 -26.87 26.99 -27.01
N ASN A 611 -25.60 27.19 -26.61
CA ASN A 611 -24.95 26.29 -25.69
C ASN A 611 -25.67 26.21 -24.34
N LEU A 612 -26.18 27.35 -23.82
CA LEU A 612 -26.95 27.36 -22.58
C LEU A 612 -28.28 26.64 -22.67
N ALA A 613 -28.96 26.73 -23.82
CA ALA A 613 -30.19 25.97 -24.09
C ALA A 613 -29.94 24.45 -24.09
N ASP A 614 -28.83 24.02 -24.69
CA ASP A 614 -28.43 22.61 -24.68
C ASP A 614 -28.03 22.13 -23.29
N ILE A 615 -27.32 22.94 -22.54
CA ILE A 615 -26.93 22.69 -21.12
C ILE A 615 -28.20 22.59 -20.26
N PHE A 616 -29.16 23.50 -20.44
CA PHE A 616 -30.44 23.45 -19.74
C PHE A 616 -31.15 22.14 -19.98
N ASN A 617 -31.28 21.73 -21.27
CA ASN A 617 -31.94 20.48 -21.67
C ASN A 617 -31.23 19.25 -21.07
N GLN A 618 -29.90 19.27 -20.98
CA GLN A 618 -29.14 18.19 -20.40
C GLN A 618 -29.31 18.13 -18.89
N GLN A 619 -29.18 19.26 -18.17
CA GLN A 619 -29.32 19.33 -16.73
C GLN A 619 -30.72 19.01 -16.26
N ILE A 620 -31.74 19.56 -16.91
CA ILE A 620 -33.16 19.29 -16.59
C ILE A 620 -33.52 17.83 -16.80
N LYS A 621 -32.99 17.20 -17.86
CA LYS A 621 -33.18 15.76 -18.10
C LYS A 621 -32.59 14.91 -16.97
N THR A 622 -31.39 15.23 -16.52
CA THR A 622 -30.73 14.54 -15.42
C THR A 622 -31.47 14.77 -14.10
N PHE A 623 -31.88 16.02 -13.85
CA PHE A 623 -32.64 16.42 -12.67
C PHE A 623 -34.00 15.70 -12.59
N LEU A 624 -34.76 15.71 -13.70
CA LEU A 624 -36.06 15.03 -13.78
C LEU A 624 -35.94 13.49 -13.74
N ALA A 625 -34.80 12.93 -14.17
CA ALA A 625 -34.58 11.49 -14.07
C ALA A 625 -34.42 11.03 -12.60
N ALA A 626 -33.82 11.84 -11.75
CA ALA A 626 -33.71 11.58 -10.31
C ALA A 626 -35.10 11.57 -9.61
N TRP A 627 -36.05 12.36 -10.11
CA TRP A 627 -37.41 12.39 -9.57
C TRP A 627 -38.34 11.31 -10.13
N LYS A 628 -37.96 10.62 -11.25
CA LYS A 628 -38.78 9.56 -11.87
C LYS A 628 -38.96 8.31 -11.03
N GLU A 629 -38.10 8.09 -10.03
CA GLU A 629 -38.24 6.97 -9.09
C GLU A 629 -39.47 7.12 -8.18
N ASN A 630 -40.12 8.30 -8.15
CA ASN A 630 -41.36 8.58 -7.45
C ASN A 630 -42.53 8.62 -8.47
N ASP A 631 -43.30 7.53 -8.61
CA ASP A 631 -44.41 7.38 -9.57
C ASP A 631 -45.56 8.39 -9.37
N GLN A 632 -45.54 9.21 -8.35
CA GLN A 632 -46.60 10.17 -8.01
C GLN A 632 -46.37 11.57 -8.58
N VAL A 633 -45.23 11.83 -9.27
CA VAL A 633 -44.86 13.19 -9.67
C VAL A 633 -45.18 13.46 -11.14
N LYS A 634 -46.00 14.47 -11.38
CA LYS A 634 -46.21 15.00 -12.74
C LYS A 634 -45.06 15.92 -13.11
N LEU A 635 -44.08 15.38 -13.83
CA LEU A 635 -42.86 16.12 -14.18
C LEU A 635 -43.14 17.22 -15.22
N PRO A 636 -42.60 18.44 -15.06
CA PRO A 636 -42.79 19.52 -16.05
C PRO A 636 -42.07 19.17 -17.37
N LYS A 637 -42.69 19.54 -18.48
CA LYS A 637 -42.11 19.43 -19.80
C LYS A 637 -41.86 20.82 -20.33
N PHE A 638 -40.69 21.07 -20.87
CA PHE A 638 -40.33 22.35 -21.46
C PHE A 638 -40.27 22.23 -22.96
N SER A 639 -41.02 23.09 -23.65
CA SER A 639 -40.93 23.24 -25.10
C SER A 639 -39.70 24.07 -25.49
N LYS A 640 -39.21 23.93 -26.71
CA LYS A 640 -38.06 24.71 -27.19
C LYS A 640 -38.26 26.23 -27.02
N ALA A 641 -39.45 26.72 -27.31
CA ALA A 641 -39.81 28.15 -27.20
C ALA A 641 -39.80 28.63 -25.72
N GLU A 642 -40.12 27.76 -24.76
CA GLU A 642 -40.04 28.09 -23.33
C GLU A 642 -38.59 28.10 -22.88
N VAL A 643 -37.77 27.12 -23.29
CA VAL A 643 -36.34 27.11 -23.00
C VAL A 643 -35.67 28.37 -23.53
N ASP A 644 -35.92 28.77 -24.78
CA ASP A 644 -35.36 29.98 -25.37
C ASP A 644 -35.73 31.24 -24.57
N LYS A 645 -36.99 31.36 -24.10
CA LYS A 645 -37.40 32.46 -23.22
C LYS A 645 -36.73 32.45 -21.86
N ILE A 646 -36.56 31.27 -21.27
CA ILE A 646 -35.86 31.12 -20.01
C ILE A 646 -34.40 31.56 -20.20
N ILE A 647 -33.74 31.07 -21.24
CA ILE A 647 -32.35 31.44 -21.52
C ILE A 647 -32.20 32.93 -21.77
N ASP A 648 -33.11 33.56 -22.52
CA ASP A 648 -33.07 35.01 -22.73
C ASP A 648 -33.16 35.83 -21.43
N LYS A 649 -33.91 35.33 -20.44
CA LYS A 649 -34.07 35.95 -19.13
C LYS A 649 -32.82 35.81 -18.25
N ILE A 650 -32.16 34.63 -18.30
CA ILE A 650 -31.05 34.30 -17.37
C ILE A 650 -29.67 34.43 -18.01
N TYR A 651 -29.57 34.71 -19.30
CA TYR A 651 -28.30 34.80 -20.01
C TYR A 651 -27.43 35.95 -19.51
N ASP A 652 -26.28 35.60 -18.94
CA ASP A 652 -25.22 36.53 -18.59
C ASP A 652 -23.86 35.93 -19.01
N PRO A 653 -23.16 36.57 -19.96
CA PRO A 653 -21.86 36.05 -20.44
C PRO A 653 -20.79 35.93 -19.36
N ALA A 654 -20.90 36.70 -18.27
CA ALA A 654 -19.93 36.71 -17.18
C ALA A 654 -20.06 35.45 -16.25
N PHE A 655 -21.26 34.90 -16.14
CA PHE A 655 -21.55 33.81 -15.21
C PHE A 655 -21.67 32.42 -15.87
N GLY A 656 -21.59 32.36 -17.20
CA GLY A 656 -21.62 31.09 -17.94
C GLY A 656 -22.90 30.28 -17.69
N ALA A 657 -22.77 29.01 -17.29
CA ALA A 657 -23.88 28.10 -17.06
C ALA A 657 -24.45 28.17 -15.62
N ARG A 658 -23.83 28.90 -14.69
CA ARG A 658 -24.32 28.99 -13.29
C ARG A 658 -25.77 29.49 -13.15
N PRO A 659 -26.25 30.46 -13.96
CA PRO A 659 -27.65 30.88 -13.90
C PRO A 659 -28.65 29.79 -14.28
N VAL A 660 -28.26 28.81 -15.11
CA VAL A 660 -29.10 27.67 -15.48
C VAL A 660 -29.32 26.76 -14.25
N GLU A 661 -28.24 26.40 -13.56
CA GLU A 661 -28.31 25.58 -12.34
C GLU A 661 -29.18 26.27 -11.26
N ARG A 662 -28.95 27.58 -11.07
CA ARG A 662 -29.75 28.38 -10.13
C ARG A 662 -31.23 28.38 -10.53
N TYR A 663 -31.58 28.56 -11.80
CA TYR A 663 -32.96 28.55 -12.26
C TYR A 663 -33.64 27.20 -12.01
N ILE A 664 -32.94 26.09 -12.22
CA ILE A 664 -33.46 24.76 -11.94
C ILE A 664 -33.77 24.60 -10.46
N ASN A 665 -32.86 25.01 -9.58
CA ASN A 665 -33.03 24.88 -8.13
C ASN A 665 -34.07 25.86 -7.56
N ASP A 666 -34.10 27.10 -8.04
CA ASP A 666 -34.95 28.14 -7.44
C ASP A 666 -36.36 28.15 -8.02
N GLU A 667 -36.56 27.74 -9.28
CA GLU A 667 -37.84 27.85 -9.97
C GLU A 667 -38.46 26.47 -10.30
N VAL A 668 -37.66 25.49 -10.75
CA VAL A 668 -38.20 24.19 -11.17
C VAL A 668 -38.41 23.24 -9.99
N GLU A 669 -37.45 23.14 -9.08
CA GLU A 669 -37.54 22.26 -7.93
C GLU A 669 -38.73 22.59 -7.01
N PRO A 670 -38.98 23.86 -6.64
CA PRO A 670 -40.16 24.21 -5.86
C PRO A 670 -41.49 23.90 -6.54
N GLN A 671 -41.56 23.97 -7.87
CA GLN A 671 -42.75 23.58 -8.61
C GLN A 671 -43.06 22.10 -8.47
N ILE A 672 -42.02 21.24 -8.51
CA ILE A 672 -42.13 19.80 -8.30
C ILE A 672 -42.55 19.48 -6.87
N ILE A 673 -41.90 20.13 -5.86
CA ILE A 673 -42.22 19.95 -4.45
C ILE A 673 -43.66 20.38 -4.16
N ASN A 674 -44.09 21.51 -4.67
CA ASN A 674 -45.47 21.98 -4.49
C ASN A 674 -46.52 21.10 -5.18
N ALA A 675 -46.14 20.39 -6.24
CA ALA A 675 -47.01 19.40 -6.91
C ALA A 675 -47.12 18.11 -6.08
N LEU A 676 -46.10 17.77 -5.31
CA LEU A 676 -46.09 16.60 -4.40
C LEU A 676 -46.88 16.88 -3.09
N LEU A 677 -46.93 18.12 -2.63
CA LEU A 677 -47.61 18.51 -1.40
C LEU A 677 -49.09 18.74 -1.58
N LYS A 678 -49.58 18.78 -2.82
CA LYS A 678 -51.02 18.83 -3.19
C LYS A 678 -51.56 17.44 -3.46
#